data_5bdf0697838981d9e1830cecb5cda855
#
_entry.id   5bdf0697838981d9e1830cecb5cda855
#
_cell.length_a   1.000
_cell.length_b   1.000
_cell.length_c   1.000
_cell.angle_alpha   90.00
_cell.angle_beta   90.00
_cell.angle_gamma   90.00
#
_symmetry.space_group_name_H-M   'P 1'
#
loop_
_entity.id
_entity.type
_entity.pdbx_description
1 polymer ?
#
loop_
_entity_poly.entity_id
_entity_poly.type
_entity_poly.pdbx_seq_one_letter_code
_entity_poly.pdbx_strand_id
1 'polypeptide(L)'
;MADTIHKFVGDQLSTWPLACDNFRALKNVRVRQMDAGGLIVNLQFNPARMISSAAKLSKADIAKRRCFLCRENRPAEQIMIKFEGRKGKKYHLLVNPYPIFPDHLVIAADRHTDQSILHRYVDMLDLARKYDGYTFFYNGPRSGASAPDHHHFQAAPDGLIPLVNDVLTQLPFHQEKDDILSSLQSLPDASLLHYRKFTTGVYVIRSQTSKSAAKLFYRLLDCADTPEGDTEPLFNLFTTWTGSEFCSVIVFRSRHRSHHYFSDGPDHLTMSPGCADMGGVFIVPVEEEFEKMTPDLLNELIAEVSITKEDQARINDRLTRKQPLLEVGIMSAGEIEFEVLSDGAGLRKAVLREGKIEYDGALYDELYFEAQTPSTMFAEPSFVLHGVTIGVNFHWERKEVQKFAGALKIIVEKDRLTAVNVVGVEDYLLSVISSEMSSSASEEFLKAHAVISRSWVMAQIGASGMKHIIPVPEGVHDLPSLVTDLDMRTHHDCCAGSDVHEYVKWYDHEDHTRFDVCADDHCQRYQGLTRATGKTVRKVIDSTWGQVLRYEGELCDARFSKCCGGTMEIFSSCWADEDKPYLKALPDTKGHQHDGICFCNTKDKQILGQVLNNYDQETVDFYRWTVEYGREEISSLISERSGCPIGLLERLEAVERGPSGRITKLKITGSDKSMVVGKELEIRRILSDTHLKSSAFEAVYLDSDGMPAASGWTVLRLEGAGWGHGVGLCQIGAAVMASEGYTYKEILEHYYPGTTL
;
A
#
# COMPACT_ATOMS: atom_id res chain seq x y z
N MET A 1 23.01 -25.58 25.67
CA MET A 1 22.97 -25.99 24.22
C MET A 1 24.20 -25.54 23.43
N ALA A 2 24.90 -24.49 23.84
CA ALA A 2 26.23 -24.15 23.27
C ALA A 2 27.21 -25.33 23.33
N ASP A 3 27.24 -26.04 24.46
CA ASP A 3 28.06 -27.26 24.62
C ASP A 3 27.75 -28.36 23.58
N THR A 4 26.49 -28.44 23.12
CA THR A 4 26.07 -29.40 22.10
C THR A 4 26.69 -29.08 20.74
N ILE A 5 26.72 -27.77 20.37
CA ILE A 5 27.34 -27.33 19.11
C ILE A 5 28.86 -27.47 19.18
N HIS A 6 29.48 -27.04 20.27
CA HIS A 6 30.94 -27.20 20.46
C HIS A 6 31.38 -28.66 20.33
N LYS A 7 30.64 -29.58 20.96
CA LYS A 7 30.87 -31.03 20.82
C LYS A 7 30.69 -31.48 19.36
N PHE A 8 29.63 -31.06 18.69
CA PHE A 8 29.38 -31.39 17.28
C PHE A 8 30.53 -30.93 16.37
N VAL A 9 31.05 -29.71 16.59
CA VAL A 9 32.22 -29.21 15.85
C VAL A 9 33.45 -30.07 16.16
N GLY A 10 33.71 -30.40 17.43
CA GLY A 10 34.80 -31.29 17.84
C GLY A 10 34.73 -32.67 17.18
N ASP A 11 33.54 -33.30 17.17
CA ASP A 11 33.29 -34.57 16.50
C ASP A 11 33.56 -34.49 15.00
N GLN A 12 33.12 -33.41 14.33
CA GLN A 12 33.38 -33.17 12.90
C GLN A 12 34.87 -32.99 12.59
N LEU A 13 35.58 -32.20 13.40
CA LEU A 13 37.02 -31.97 13.20
C LEU A 13 37.86 -33.23 13.40
N SER A 14 37.41 -34.17 14.21
CA SER A 14 38.08 -35.46 14.43
C SER A 14 37.98 -36.39 13.21
N THR A 15 36.96 -36.21 12.36
CA THR A 15 36.66 -37.12 11.24
C THR A 15 36.89 -36.49 9.85
N TRP A 16 37.11 -35.19 9.78
CA TRP A 16 37.26 -34.47 8.48
C TRP A 16 38.58 -33.68 8.44
N PRO A 17 39.68 -34.25 7.85
CA PRO A 17 40.99 -33.62 7.82
C PRO A 17 41.02 -32.20 7.27
N LEU A 18 40.35 -31.94 6.15
CA LEU A 18 40.29 -30.62 5.53
C LEU A 18 39.74 -29.55 6.50
N ALA A 19 38.64 -29.87 7.22
CA ALA A 19 38.07 -28.94 8.19
C ALA A 19 39.02 -28.76 9.39
N CYS A 20 39.62 -29.87 9.90
CA CYS A 20 40.55 -29.82 11.00
C CYS A 20 41.76 -28.91 10.70
N ASP A 21 42.36 -29.06 9.50
CA ASP A 21 43.51 -28.25 9.11
C ASP A 21 43.16 -26.76 8.96
N ASN A 22 42.02 -26.44 8.36
CA ASN A 22 41.57 -25.07 8.24
C ASN A 22 41.19 -24.41 9.59
N PHE A 23 40.60 -25.17 10.52
CA PHE A 23 40.36 -24.68 11.88
C PHE A 23 41.67 -24.52 12.69
N ARG A 24 42.68 -25.33 12.41
CA ARG A 24 44.03 -25.16 13.01
C ARG A 24 44.70 -23.91 12.42
N ALA A 25 44.60 -23.70 11.10
CA ALA A 25 45.13 -22.50 10.45
C ALA A 25 44.49 -21.22 10.96
N LEU A 26 43.19 -21.24 11.30
CA LEU A 26 42.44 -20.09 11.85
C LEU A 26 43.07 -19.58 13.14
N LYS A 27 43.70 -20.44 13.97
CA LYS A 27 44.36 -20.03 15.21
C LYS A 27 45.61 -19.17 14.97
N ASN A 28 46.18 -19.18 13.76
CA ASN A 28 47.41 -18.49 13.41
C ASN A 28 47.20 -17.27 12.50
N VAL A 29 45.92 -16.83 12.31
CA VAL A 29 45.61 -15.63 11.51
C VAL A 29 46.10 -14.38 12.24
N ARG A 30 46.65 -13.44 11.49
CA ARG A 30 46.99 -12.12 12.02
C ARG A 30 45.75 -11.24 12.07
N VAL A 31 45.57 -10.53 13.18
CA VAL A 31 44.44 -9.60 13.37
C VAL A 31 44.98 -8.25 13.77
N ARG A 32 44.49 -7.21 13.12
CA ARG A 32 44.77 -5.81 13.44
C ARG A 32 43.42 -5.08 13.68
N GLN A 33 43.36 -4.32 14.78
CA GLN A 33 42.16 -3.50 15.06
C GLN A 33 42.27 -2.15 14.40
N MET A 34 41.14 -1.64 13.94
CA MET A 34 41.03 -0.34 13.28
C MET A 34 39.72 0.34 13.68
N ASP A 35 39.68 1.67 13.64
CA ASP A 35 38.43 2.41 13.76
C ASP A 35 37.78 2.52 12.37
N ALA A 36 36.51 2.13 12.31
CA ALA A 36 35.66 2.27 11.12
C ALA A 36 34.36 2.96 11.52
N GLY A 37 34.29 4.28 11.28
CA GLY A 37 33.11 5.09 11.57
C GLY A 37 32.65 5.05 13.04
N GLY A 38 33.61 5.02 13.97
CA GLY A 38 33.37 4.95 15.42
C GLY A 38 33.11 3.53 15.97
N LEU A 39 33.27 2.49 15.14
CA LEU A 39 33.28 1.09 15.54
C LEU A 39 34.70 0.53 15.44
N ILE A 40 35.20 -0.10 16.51
CA ILE A 40 36.46 -0.83 16.44
C ILE A 40 36.22 -2.18 15.76
N VAL A 41 36.85 -2.36 14.62
CA VAL A 41 36.71 -3.56 13.77
C VAL A 41 38.00 -4.37 13.74
N ASN A 42 37.91 -5.64 13.36
CA ASN A 42 39.02 -6.56 13.22
C ASN A 42 39.33 -6.77 11.73
N LEU A 43 40.52 -6.36 11.30
CA LEU A 43 41.07 -6.74 10.00
C LEU A 43 41.83 -8.05 10.16
N GLN A 44 41.42 -9.12 9.45
CA GLN A 44 41.96 -10.47 9.59
C GLN A 44 42.69 -10.88 8.29
N PHE A 45 43.99 -11.10 8.37
CA PHE A 45 44.73 -11.74 7.30
C PHE A 45 44.50 -13.25 7.33
N ASN A 46 43.76 -13.77 6.30
CA ASN A 46 43.35 -15.16 6.23
C ASN A 46 43.52 -15.69 4.81
N PRO A 47 44.72 -16.20 4.44
CA PRO A 47 44.99 -16.71 3.09
C PRO A 47 44.11 -17.90 2.67
N ALA A 48 43.62 -18.70 3.62
CA ALA A 48 42.73 -19.83 3.34
C ALA A 48 41.39 -19.42 2.71
N ARG A 49 41.04 -18.13 2.80
CA ARG A 49 39.81 -17.57 2.25
C ARG A 49 39.92 -17.07 0.82
N MET A 50 41.09 -17.12 0.19
CA MET A 50 41.31 -16.69 -1.20
C MET A 50 40.29 -17.28 -2.18
N ILE A 51 40.01 -18.57 -2.11
CA ILE A 51 39.06 -19.27 -2.99
C ILE A 51 37.65 -18.68 -2.88
N SER A 52 37.21 -18.38 -1.67
CA SER A 52 35.86 -17.84 -1.44
C SER A 52 35.74 -16.37 -1.77
N SER A 53 36.79 -15.56 -1.52
CA SER A 53 36.83 -14.12 -1.88
C SER A 53 36.86 -13.90 -3.37
N ALA A 54 37.56 -14.77 -4.12
CA ALA A 54 37.66 -14.73 -5.59
C ALA A 54 36.53 -15.47 -6.32
N ALA A 55 35.49 -15.92 -5.63
CA ALA A 55 34.41 -16.69 -6.23
C ALA A 55 33.70 -15.93 -7.36
N LYS A 56 33.51 -16.60 -8.51
CA LYS A 56 32.71 -16.09 -9.64
C LYS A 56 31.23 -16.35 -9.37
N LEU A 57 30.43 -15.30 -9.34
CA LEU A 57 29.02 -15.34 -8.94
C LEU A 57 28.07 -14.89 -10.08
N SER A 58 28.53 -14.93 -11.35
CA SER A 58 27.62 -14.68 -12.47
C SER A 58 26.57 -15.81 -12.58
N LYS A 59 25.37 -15.50 -13.07
CA LYS A 59 24.33 -16.52 -13.31
C LYS A 59 24.84 -17.68 -14.16
N ALA A 60 25.72 -17.41 -15.16
CA ALA A 60 26.33 -18.41 -16.01
C ALA A 60 27.35 -19.31 -15.26
N ASP A 61 28.11 -18.75 -14.33
CA ASP A 61 29.07 -19.52 -13.53
C ASP A 61 28.36 -20.39 -12.50
N ILE A 62 27.31 -19.87 -11.86
CA ILE A 62 26.47 -20.61 -10.89
C ILE A 62 25.80 -21.80 -11.59
N ALA A 63 25.22 -21.61 -12.77
CA ALA A 63 24.54 -22.68 -13.52
C ALA A 63 25.48 -23.84 -13.95
N LYS A 64 26.78 -23.57 -14.04
CA LYS A 64 27.79 -24.59 -14.46
C LYS A 64 28.32 -25.43 -13.29
N ARG A 65 28.17 -24.99 -12.05
CA ARG A 65 28.69 -25.67 -10.87
C ARG A 65 27.66 -26.61 -10.24
N ARG A 66 28.13 -27.70 -9.62
CA ARG A 66 27.28 -28.43 -8.67
C ARG A 66 27.15 -27.67 -7.36
N CYS A 67 25.93 -27.54 -6.87
CA CYS A 67 25.69 -26.88 -5.59
C CYS A 67 26.29 -27.69 -4.43
N PHE A 68 27.27 -27.12 -3.75
CA PHE A 68 28.00 -27.79 -2.67
C PHE A 68 27.18 -27.89 -1.36
N LEU A 69 26.05 -27.18 -1.26
CA LEU A 69 25.13 -27.24 -0.12
C LEU A 69 24.07 -28.34 -0.28
N CYS A 70 23.84 -28.84 -1.49
CA CYS A 70 22.95 -29.96 -1.72
C CYS A 70 23.50 -31.25 -1.11
N ARG A 71 22.62 -32.03 -0.47
CA ARG A 71 23.00 -33.22 0.28
C ARG A 71 23.81 -34.23 -0.55
N GLU A 72 23.44 -34.42 -1.81
CA GLU A 72 24.07 -35.34 -2.76
C GLU A 72 25.49 -34.93 -3.20
N ASN A 73 25.86 -33.67 -2.98
CA ASN A 73 27.16 -33.14 -3.38
C ASN A 73 28.10 -32.88 -2.18
N ARG A 74 27.63 -33.15 -0.95
CA ARG A 74 28.44 -32.96 0.26
C ARG A 74 29.48 -34.06 0.42
N PRO A 75 30.65 -33.76 1.01
CA PRO A 75 31.60 -34.77 1.37
C PRO A 75 31.01 -35.85 2.34
N ALA A 76 31.41 -37.08 2.14
CA ALA A 76 30.89 -38.20 2.94
C ALA A 76 31.23 -38.06 4.46
N GLU A 77 32.31 -37.34 4.76
CA GLU A 77 32.78 -37.07 6.13
C GLU A 77 31.94 -36.00 6.82
N GLN A 78 31.17 -35.18 6.07
CA GLN A 78 30.43 -34.07 6.66
C GLN A 78 29.21 -34.57 7.41
N ILE A 79 29.25 -34.52 8.74
CA ILE A 79 28.12 -34.82 9.62
C ILE A 79 27.16 -33.62 9.71
N MET A 80 25.92 -33.86 10.16
CA MET A 80 24.90 -32.81 10.26
C MET A 80 23.99 -32.97 11.45
N ILE A 81 23.51 -31.82 11.98
CA ILE A 81 22.36 -31.76 12.89
C ILE A 81 21.14 -31.31 12.09
N LYS A 82 19.99 -31.99 12.25
CA LYS A 82 18.75 -31.63 11.63
C LYS A 82 17.99 -30.58 12.47
N PHE A 83 17.45 -29.59 11.82
CA PHE A 83 16.56 -28.59 12.41
C PHE A 83 15.27 -28.51 11.58
N GLU A 84 14.13 -28.52 12.27
CA GLU A 84 12.83 -28.32 11.67
C GLU A 84 12.36 -26.89 11.96
N GLY A 85 12.23 -26.10 10.89
CA GLY A 85 11.69 -24.75 10.94
C GLY A 85 10.17 -24.74 10.81
N ARG A 86 9.59 -23.55 10.76
CA ARG A 86 8.12 -23.38 10.68
C ARG A 86 7.56 -23.85 9.33
N LYS A 87 6.32 -24.29 9.37
CA LYS A 87 5.60 -24.82 8.18
C LYS A 87 6.33 -25.98 7.50
N GLY A 88 6.98 -26.84 8.29
CA GLY A 88 7.64 -28.07 7.79
C GLY A 88 8.92 -27.85 6.99
N LYS A 89 9.51 -26.63 7.03
CA LYS A 89 10.82 -26.39 6.43
C LYS A 89 11.90 -27.16 7.20
N LYS A 90 12.86 -27.71 6.48
CA LYS A 90 13.95 -28.49 7.07
C LYS A 90 15.31 -27.88 6.74
N TYR A 91 16.19 -27.90 7.71
CA TYR A 91 17.55 -27.37 7.62
C TYR A 91 18.58 -28.37 8.17
N HIS A 92 19.79 -28.27 7.65
CA HIS A 92 20.94 -29.01 8.12
C HIS A 92 22.00 -28.06 8.66
N LEU A 93 22.34 -28.17 9.94
CA LEU A 93 23.49 -27.50 10.54
C LEU A 93 24.74 -28.30 10.17
N LEU A 94 25.70 -27.62 9.59
CA LEU A 94 26.94 -28.15 9.03
C LEU A 94 28.10 -27.34 9.60
N VAL A 95 29.25 -27.97 9.82
CA VAL A 95 30.48 -27.23 10.09
C VAL A 95 31.00 -26.61 8.81
N ASN A 96 31.34 -25.32 8.85
CA ASN A 96 31.95 -24.63 7.71
C ASN A 96 33.39 -25.08 7.52
N PRO A 97 33.79 -25.75 6.42
CA PRO A 97 35.15 -26.24 6.23
C PRO A 97 36.19 -25.13 6.03
N TYR A 98 35.75 -23.89 5.74
CA TYR A 98 36.62 -22.72 5.60
C TYR A 98 36.23 -21.66 6.63
N PRO A 99 36.59 -21.84 7.91
CA PRO A 99 36.09 -21.01 8.99
C PRO A 99 36.65 -19.58 8.96
N ILE A 100 35.82 -18.63 9.45
CA ILE A 100 36.22 -17.27 9.83
C ILE A 100 36.28 -17.15 11.35
N PHE A 101 35.39 -17.91 11.98
CA PHE A 101 35.20 -17.94 13.44
C PHE A 101 35.44 -19.34 14.00
N PRO A 102 35.81 -19.49 15.29
CA PRO A 102 35.69 -20.77 15.99
C PRO A 102 34.20 -21.20 15.95
N ASP A 103 33.97 -22.50 15.87
CA ASP A 103 32.64 -23.12 15.78
C ASP A 103 31.74 -22.52 14.67
N HIS A 104 32.36 -22.16 13.53
CA HIS A 104 31.66 -21.57 12.39
C HIS A 104 30.74 -22.59 11.70
N LEU A 105 29.43 -22.30 11.66
CA LEU A 105 28.41 -23.17 11.08
C LEU A 105 27.83 -22.61 9.80
N VAL A 106 27.31 -23.51 8.96
CA VAL A 106 26.41 -23.24 7.84
C VAL A 106 25.10 -23.98 8.09
N ILE A 107 23.99 -23.30 8.01
CA ILE A 107 22.65 -23.86 8.19
C ILE A 107 21.95 -23.85 6.84
N ALA A 108 22.11 -24.94 6.07
CA ALA A 108 21.60 -25.07 4.72
C ALA A 108 20.16 -25.62 4.71
N ALA A 109 19.31 -25.09 3.86
CA ALA A 109 18.00 -25.68 3.60
C ALA A 109 18.15 -27.11 3.03
N ASP A 110 17.24 -28.01 3.41
CA ASP A 110 17.24 -29.40 2.92
C ASP A 110 16.96 -29.46 1.40
N ARG A 111 16.10 -28.57 0.91
CA ARG A 111 15.78 -28.45 -0.52
C ARG A 111 16.60 -27.36 -1.17
N HIS A 112 17.03 -27.58 -2.41
CA HIS A 112 17.65 -26.57 -3.25
C HIS A 112 16.63 -25.48 -3.58
N THR A 113 16.78 -24.30 -2.98
CA THR A 113 15.92 -23.13 -3.19
C THR A 113 16.80 -21.90 -3.16
N ASP A 114 16.48 -20.90 -3.95
CA ASP A 114 17.26 -19.65 -4.02
C ASP A 114 17.41 -19.00 -2.64
N GLN A 115 18.51 -18.28 -2.45
CA GLN A 115 18.80 -17.50 -1.27
C GLN A 115 17.76 -16.38 -1.16
N SER A 116 16.90 -16.44 -0.14
CA SER A 116 15.90 -15.42 0.18
C SER A 116 15.50 -15.51 1.64
N ILE A 117 15.35 -14.35 2.29
CA ILE A 117 14.90 -14.26 3.69
C ILE A 117 13.37 -14.34 3.80
N LEU A 118 12.65 -14.16 2.70
CA LEU A 118 11.19 -14.15 2.70
C LEU A 118 10.65 -15.45 3.30
N HIS A 119 9.79 -15.31 4.32
CA HIS A 119 9.21 -16.39 5.11
C HIS A 119 10.21 -17.27 5.89
N ARG A 120 11.50 -16.86 6.05
CA ARG A 120 12.55 -17.62 6.72
C ARG A 120 13.17 -16.88 7.92
N TYR A 121 12.94 -15.57 8.06
CA TYR A 121 13.48 -14.81 9.17
C TYR A 121 13.05 -15.39 10.54
N VAL A 122 11.81 -15.86 10.66
CA VAL A 122 11.31 -16.48 11.90
C VAL A 122 12.02 -17.78 12.21
N ASP A 123 12.43 -18.56 11.19
CA ASP A 123 13.23 -19.77 11.40
C ASP A 123 14.62 -19.42 11.94
N MET A 124 15.20 -18.29 11.52
CA MET A 124 16.47 -17.76 12.05
C MET A 124 16.34 -17.31 13.52
N LEU A 125 15.22 -16.67 13.89
CA LEU A 125 14.91 -16.34 15.28
C LEU A 125 14.78 -17.60 16.14
N ASP A 126 14.06 -18.61 15.66
CA ASP A 126 13.91 -19.88 16.37
C ASP A 126 15.26 -20.62 16.55
N LEU A 127 16.17 -20.52 15.56
CA LEU A 127 17.54 -21.02 15.65
C LEU A 127 18.34 -20.28 16.72
N ALA A 128 18.32 -18.93 16.71
CA ALA A 128 19.03 -18.12 17.70
C ALA A 128 18.56 -18.41 19.13
N ARG A 129 17.26 -18.56 19.36
CA ARG A 129 16.70 -18.91 20.66
C ARG A 129 17.04 -20.35 21.09
N LYS A 130 17.03 -21.29 20.12
CA LYS A 130 17.34 -22.68 20.39
C LYS A 130 18.83 -22.91 20.73
N TYR A 131 19.71 -22.22 20.03
CA TYR A 131 21.15 -22.31 20.20
C TYR A 131 21.69 -21.01 20.81
N ASP A 132 21.16 -20.69 22.00
CA ASP A 132 21.62 -19.58 22.84
C ASP A 132 23.14 -19.60 23.05
N GLY A 133 23.78 -18.44 22.88
CA GLY A 133 25.22 -18.27 22.84
C GLY A 133 25.81 -18.26 21.43
N TYR A 134 24.95 -18.22 20.39
CA TYR A 134 25.37 -18.07 18.99
C TYR A 134 24.64 -16.93 18.29
N THR A 135 25.40 -16.14 17.53
CA THR A 135 24.88 -15.16 16.59
C THR A 135 24.71 -15.83 15.23
N PHE A 136 23.48 -15.82 14.73
CA PHE A 136 23.14 -16.27 13.38
C PHE A 136 23.22 -15.09 12.42
N PHE A 137 23.68 -15.34 11.18
CA PHE A 137 23.78 -14.28 10.17
C PHE A 137 23.39 -14.76 8.78
N TYR A 138 22.94 -13.81 7.96
CA TYR A 138 22.40 -14.04 6.63
C TYR A 138 23.01 -13.06 5.63
N ASN A 139 23.60 -13.61 4.57
CA ASN A 139 23.99 -12.85 3.39
C ASN A 139 22.85 -12.85 2.38
N GLY A 140 22.33 -11.71 2.00
CA GLY A 140 21.41 -11.58 0.86
C GLY A 140 22.07 -12.09 -0.44
N PRO A 141 21.28 -12.45 -1.47
CA PRO A 141 21.77 -13.08 -2.71
C PRO A 141 22.90 -12.31 -3.38
N ARG A 142 22.84 -10.96 -3.32
CA ARG A 142 23.87 -10.05 -3.90
C ARG A 142 24.57 -9.22 -2.82
N SER A 143 24.61 -9.73 -1.59
CA SER A 143 25.22 -9.08 -0.42
C SER A 143 26.28 -9.96 0.24
N GLY A 144 27.03 -10.74 -0.56
CA GLY A 144 28.12 -11.58 -0.07
C GLY A 144 27.77 -13.07 0.06
N ALA A 145 26.61 -13.54 -0.39
CA ALA A 145 26.29 -14.96 -0.41
C ALA A 145 27.18 -15.71 -1.43
N SER A 146 27.94 -16.72 -0.97
CA SER A 146 28.77 -17.59 -1.83
C SER A 146 27.95 -18.65 -2.58
N ALA A 147 26.73 -18.94 -2.12
CA ALA A 147 25.77 -19.83 -2.76
C ALA A 147 24.39 -19.14 -2.88
N PRO A 148 24.23 -18.14 -3.78
CA PRO A 148 22.97 -17.43 -3.93
C PRO A 148 21.83 -18.29 -4.50
N ASP A 149 22.15 -19.44 -5.05
CA ASP A 149 21.28 -20.49 -5.57
C ASP A 149 20.79 -21.49 -4.53
N HIS A 150 21.29 -21.42 -3.27
CA HIS A 150 20.86 -22.34 -2.22
C HIS A 150 20.72 -21.62 -0.88
N HIS A 151 19.49 -21.58 -0.35
CA HIS A 151 19.22 -20.89 0.91
C HIS A 151 20.02 -21.46 2.09
N HIS A 152 20.71 -20.56 2.78
CA HIS A 152 21.46 -20.89 3.97
C HIS A 152 21.61 -19.70 4.91
N PHE A 153 21.70 -20.00 6.21
CA PHE A 153 22.23 -19.10 7.24
C PHE A 153 23.64 -19.54 7.62
N GLN A 154 24.32 -18.70 8.37
CA GLN A 154 25.57 -19.05 9.03
C GLN A 154 25.46 -18.72 10.53
N ALA A 155 26.35 -19.25 11.35
CA ALA A 155 26.41 -18.92 12.77
C ALA A 155 27.84 -18.99 13.31
N ALA A 156 28.09 -18.18 14.34
CA ALA A 156 29.32 -18.16 15.11
C ALA A 156 28.98 -17.93 16.60
N PRO A 157 29.87 -18.30 17.53
CA PRO A 157 29.70 -17.97 18.94
C PRO A 157 29.49 -16.47 19.15
N ASP A 158 28.67 -16.12 20.13
CA ASP A 158 28.48 -14.73 20.54
C ASP A 158 29.78 -14.05 20.96
N GLY A 159 29.83 -12.73 20.88
CA GLY A 159 31.00 -11.95 21.26
C GLY A 159 32.10 -11.82 20.17
N LEU A 160 31.92 -12.48 19.01
CA LEU A 160 32.93 -12.46 17.94
C LEU A 160 32.65 -11.46 16.82
N ILE A 161 31.47 -10.84 16.80
CA ILE A 161 31.02 -9.90 15.78
C ILE A 161 31.00 -8.48 16.38
N PRO A 162 31.99 -7.61 16.07
CA PRO A 162 32.13 -6.29 16.69
C PRO A 162 30.87 -5.44 16.66
N LEU A 163 30.17 -5.36 15.52
CA LEU A 163 28.95 -4.59 15.37
C LEU A 163 27.85 -5.04 16.30
N VAL A 164 27.60 -6.37 16.41
CA VAL A 164 26.60 -6.92 17.30
C VAL A 164 26.96 -6.63 18.76
N ASN A 165 28.24 -6.76 19.11
CA ASN A 165 28.72 -6.49 20.48
C ASN A 165 28.55 -5.02 20.87
N ASP A 166 28.90 -4.07 19.97
CA ASP A 166 28.71 -2.64 20.25
C ASP A 166 27.22 -2.32 20.42
N VAL A 167 26.36 -2.81 19.53
CA VAL A 167 24.91 -2.65 19.65
C VAL A 167 24.38 -3.19 20.98
N LEU A 168 24.74 -4.41 21.38
CA LEU A 168 24.32 -5.01 22.65
C LEU A 168 24.82 -4.22 23.87
N THR A 169 26.00 -3.57 23.76
CA THR A 169 26.55 -2.70 24.80
C THR A 169 25.80 -1.39 24.92
N GLN A 170 25.30 -0.83 23.80
CA GLN A 170 24.57 0.44 23.77
C GLN A 170 23.10 0.28 24.20
N LEU A 171 22.45 -0.84 23.90
CA LEU A 171 21.02 -1.06 24.15
C LEU A 171 20.56 -0.81 25.61
N PRO A 172 21.29 -1.23 26.66
CA PRO A 172 20.88 -0.97 28.04
C PRO A 172 20.85 0.51 28.44
N PHE A 173 21.58 1.37 27.70
CA PHE A 173 21.71 2.80 27.96
C PHE A 173 20.84 3.63 27.01
N HIS A 174 20.09 2.98 26.11
CA HIS A 174 19.26 3.67 25.14
C HIS A 174 18.17 4.51 25.82
N GLN A 175 18.20 5.82 25.56
CA GLN A 175 17.14 6.78 25.86
C GLN A 175 16.56 7.28 24.55
N GLU A 176 15.31 7.76 24.53
CA GLU A 176 14.62 8.17 23.28
C GLU A 176 15.35 9.20 22.41
N LYS A 177 16.33 9.92 23.00
CA LYS A 177 17.16 10.93 22.32
C LYS A 177 18.65 10.62 22.42
N ASP A 178 19.05 9.40 22.10
CA ASP A 178 20.45 9.00 22.07
C ASP A 178 21.07 9.36 20.71
N ASP A 179 22.33 9.85 20.72
CA ASP A 179 23.09 10.17 19.51
C ASP A 179 23.51 8.91 18.73
N ILE A 180 23.55 7.75 19.35
CA ILE A 180 23.99 6.48 18.75
C ILE A 180 22.81 5.62 18.26
N LEU A 181 21.76 5.50 19.08
CA LEU A 181 20.55 4.74 18.79
C LEU A 181 19.33 5.67 18.83
N SER A 182 18.56 5.75 17.77
CA SER A 182 17.31 6.52 17.76
C SER A 182 16.12 5.63 17.43
N SER A 183 15.05 5.79 18.20
CA SER A 183 13.82 5.03 17.98
C SER A 183 13.12 5.51 16.70
N LEU A 184 12.72 4.55 15.85
CA LEU A 184 11.95 4.80 14.63
C LEU A 184 10.51 4.28 14.78
N GLN A 185 10.37 3.06 15.36
CA GLN A 185 9.07 2.47 15.64
C GLN A 185 9.11 1.70 16.95
N SER A 186 7.97 1.68 17.67
CA SER A 186 7.80 0.94 18.90
C SER A 186 6.51 0.11 18.85
N LEU A 187 6.58 -1.09 19.39
CA LEU A 187 5.47 -1.99 19.70
C LEU A 187 5.53 -2.29 21.21
N PRO A 188 4.48 -2.81 21.84
CA PRO A 188 4.50 -3.11 23.27
C PRO A 188 5.65 -4.00 23.74
N ASP A 189 6.11 -4.92 22.88
CA ASP A 189 7.15 -5.92 23.15
C ASP A 189 8.35 -5.85 22.19
N ALA A 190 8.45 -4.80 21.37
CA ALA A 190 9.52 -4.67 20.38
C ALA A 190 9.80 -3.22 19.98
N SER A 191 11.00 -2.93 19.51
CA SER A 191 11.39 -1.64 18.93
C SER A 191 12.29 -1.81 17.73
N LEU A 192 12.16 -0.86 16.78
CA LEU A 192 13.05 -0.68 15.63
C LEU A 192 13.83 0.62 15.83
N LEU A 193 15.14 0.49 15.86
CA LEU A 193 16.08 1.58 16.12
C LEU A 193 17.00 1.80 14.93
N HIS A 194 17.43 3.04 14.72
CA HIS A 194 18.50 3.41 13.79
C HIS A 194 19.80 3.52 14.58
N TYR A 195 20.83 2.80 14.14
CA TYR A 195 22.19 2.84 14.73
C TYR A 195 23.11 3.72 13.86
N ARG A 196 23.80 4.69 14.48
CA ARG A 196 24.49 5.79 13.79
C ARG A 196 26.01 5.68 13.73
N LYS A 197 26.58 4.61 14.21
CA LYS A 197 28.02 4.33 14.07
C LYS A 197 28.27 3.42 12.87
N PHE A 198 29.52 3.25 12.49
CA PHE A 198 30.07 2.33 11.52
C PHE A 198 29.78 2.76 10.08
N THR A 199 28.55 2.69 9.61
CA THR A 199 28.18 3.06 8.25
C THR A 199 26.72 3.48 8.17
N THR A 200 26.29 4.01 7.02
CA THR A 200 24.89 4.33 6.75
C THR A 200 24.05 3.07 6.58
N GLY A 201 22.77 3.13 6.96
CA GLY A 201 21.81 2.06 6.76
C GLY A 201 21.92 0.91 7.76
N VAL A 202 22.33 1.17 9.00
CA VAL A 202 22.35 0.17 10.08
C VAL A 202 21.12 0.33 10.96
N TYR A 203 20.34 -0.74 11.10
CA TYR A 203 19.12 -0.78 11.89
C TYR A 203 19.15 -1.91 12.89
N VAL A 204 18.49 -1.71 14.03
CA VAL A 204 18.44 -2.68 15.12
C VAL A 204 16.99 -2.97 15.48
N ILE A 205 16.62 -4.25 15.52
CA ILE A 205 15.33 -4.70 16.04
C ILE A 205 15.60 -5.45 17.33
N ARG A 206 14.97 -5.00 18.43
CA ARG A 206 14.86 -5.77 19.66
C ARG A 206 13.43 -6.20 19.87
N SER A 207 13.21 -7.42 20.36
CA SER A 207 11.86 -7.94 20.54
C SER A 207 11.80 -9.13 21.49
N GLN A 208 10.79 -9.17 22.34
CA GLN A 208 10.54 -10.32 23.23
C GLN A 208 9.89 -11.50 22.46
N THR A 209 9.23 -11.22 21.32
CA THR A 209 8.53 -12.24 20.53
C THR A 209 9.01 -12.30 19.09
N SER A 210 9.04 -13.49 18.52
CA SER A 210 9.35 -13.65 17.08
C SER A 210 8.30 -13.05 16.17
N LYS A 211 7.06 -12.88 16.62
CA LYS A 211 5.96 -12.25 15.86
C LYS A 211 6.23 -10.76 15.65
N SER A 212 6.52 -10.05 16.74
CA SER A 212 6.80 -8.61 16.69
C SER A 212 8.13 -8.31 16.01
N ALA A 213 9.17 -9.14 16.23
CA ALA A 213 10.43 -9.05 15.48
C ALA A 213 10.18 -9.15 13.96
N ALA A 214 9.44 -10.17 13.52
CA ALA A 214 9.13 -10.35 12.11
C ALA A 214 8.30 -9.20 11.53
N LYS A 215 7.37 -8.65 12.29
CA LYS A 215 6.56 -7.49 11.89
C LYS A 215 7.44 -6.28 11.60
N LEU A 216 8.35 -5.92 12.52
CA LEU A 216 9.26 -4.78 12.33
C LEU A 216 10.28 -5.06 11.21
N PHE A 217 10.79 -6.28 11.11
CA PHE A 217 11.75 -6.66 10.08
C PHE A 217 11.19 -6.52 8.66
N TYR A 218 10.02 -7.09 8.39
CA TYR A 218 9.44 -6.99 7.06
C TYR A 218 8.99 -5.56 6.73
N ARG A 219 8.52 -4.78 7.73
CA ARG A 219 8.28 -3.34 7.56
C ARG A 219 9.54 -2.59 7.12
N LEU A 220 10.66 -2.86 7.80
CA LEU A 220 11.93 -2.24 7.46
C LEU A 220 12.36 -2.60 6.03
N LEU A 221 12.24 -3.88 5.63
CA LEU A 221 12.57 -4.32 4.27
C LEU A 221 11.67 -3.66 3.22
N ASP A 222 10.38 -3.52 3.49
CA ASP A 222 9.44 -2.87 2.58
C ASP A 222 9.74 -1.36 2.41
N CYS A 223 10.40 -0.71 3.38
CA CYS A 223 10.85 0.67 3.26
C CYS A 223 12.10 0.85 2.41
N ALA A 224 12.88 -0.20 2.20
CA ALA A 224 14.09 -0.15 1.39
C ALA A 224 13.80 -0.50 -0.07
N ASP A 225 14.51 0.16 -1.00
CA ASP A 225 14.33 -0.11 -2.41
C ASP A 225 14.90 -1.48 -2.76
N THR A 226 14.10 -2.27 -3.49
CA THR A 226 14.53 -3.57 -4.02
C THR A 226 14.94 -3.39 -5.47
N PRO A 227 16.18 -3.78 -5.87
CA PRO A 227 16.62 -3.68 -7.25
C PRO A 227 15.72 -4.46 -8.20
N GLU A 228 15.60 -3.98 -9.44
CA GLU A 228 14.81 -4.64 -10.47
C GLU A 228 15.26 -6.09 -10.70
N GLY A 229 14.29 -7.00 -10.69
CA GLY A 229 14.51 -8.43 -10.84
C GLY A 229 14.97 -9.17 -9.58
N ASP A 230 15.14 -8.47 -8.45
CA ASP A 230 15.43 -9.09 -7.16
C ASP A 230 14.14 -9.29 -6.34
N THR A 231 14.18 -10.21 -5.39
CA THR A 231 13.06 -10.53 -4.51
C THR A 231 13.12 -9.81 -3.16
N GLU A 232 14.26 -9.20 -2.83
CA GLU A 232 14.51 -8.51 -1.56
C GLU A 232 15.57 -7.41 -1.76
N PRO A 233 15.61 -6.36 -0.90
CA PRO A 233 16.69 -5.38 -0.87
C PRO A 233 18.05 -6.02 -0.65
N LEU A 234 19.13 -5.30 -0.93
CA LEU A 234 20.47 -5.76 -0.59
C LEU A 234 20.77 -5.47 0.87
N PHE A 235 21.04 -6.50 1.67
CA PHE A 235 21.39 -6.35 3.09
C PHE A 235 22.15 -7.55 3.64
N ASN A 236 22.78 -7.32 4.80
CA ASN A 236 23.30 -8.34 5.71
C ASN A 236 22.52 -8.30 7.03
N LEU A 237 22.28 -9.45 7.62
CA LEU A 237 21.47 -9.57 8.83
C LEU A 237 22.20 -10.42 9.86
N PHE A 238 22.17 -9.97 11.11
CA PHE A 238 22.65 -10.70 12.28
C PHE A 238 21.51 -10.84 13.28
N THR A 239 21.42 -11.98 13.96
CA THR A 239 20.40 -12.21 14.99
C THR A 239 20.98 -13.04 16.12
N THR A 240 20.82 -12.56 17.34
CA THR A 240 21.16 -13.29 18.57
C THR A 240 20.00 -13.25 19.56
N TRP A 241 20.04 -14.17 20.53
CA TRP A 241 19.13 -14.24 21.67
C TRP A 241 19.88 -13.84 22.94
N THR A 242 19.40 -12.83 23.66
CA THR A 242 20.07 -12.29 24.85
C THR A 242 19.64 -13.00 26.17
N GLY A 243 18.91 -14.10 26.08
CA GLY A 243 18.27 -14.75 27.23
C GLY A 243 16.85 -14.27 27.51
N SER A 244 16.50 -13.03 27.10
CA SER A 244 15.19 -12.43 27.33
C SER A 244 14.53 -11.87 26.06
N GLU A 245 15.33 -11.45 25.09
CA GLU A 245 14.85 -10.83 23.84
C GLU A 245 15.74 -11.20 22.65
N PHE A 246 15.17 -11.14 21.45
CA PHE A 246 15.89 -11.17 20.18
C PHE A 246 16.53 -9.80 19.94
N CYS A 247 17.78 -9.81 19.50
CA CYS A 247 18.43 -8.63 18.92
C CYS A 247 18.83 -8.96 17.49
N SER A 248 18.28 -8.21 16.52
CA SER A 248 18.66 -8.35 15.12
C SER A 248 19.27 -7.05 14.62
N VAL A 249 20.44 -7.14 13.95
CA VAL A 249 21.13 -6.01 13.34
C VAL A 249 21.09 -6.17 11.81
N ILE A 250 20.59 -5.18 11.12
CA ILE A 250 20.43 -5.15 9.67
C ILE A 250 21.35 -4.08 9.10
N VAL A 251 22.18 -4.44 8.11
CA VAL A 251 23.04 -3.49 7.39
C VAL A 251 22.62 -3.50 5.93
N PHE A 252 22.02 -2.40 5.47
CA PHE A 252 21.64 -2.27 4.07
C PHE A 252 22.84 -2.00 3.18
N ARG A 253 22.78 -2.52 1.95
CA ARG A 253 23.84 -2.48 0.97
C ARG A 253 23.36 -1.80 -0.33
N SER A 254 24.28 -1.11 -1.00
CA SER A 254 24.08 -0.58 -2.36
C SER A 254 24.57 -1.56 -3.41
N ARG A 255 25.65 -2.27 -3.11
CA ARG A 255 26.31 -3.24 -4.01
C ARG A 255 27.10 -4.30 -3.22
N HIS A 256 27.48 -5.38 -3.91
CA HIS A 256 28.26 -6.45 -3.29
C HIS A 256 29.72 -6.07 -3.09
N ARG A 257 30.37 -5.49 -4.10
CA ARG A 257 31.82 -5.23 -4.13
C ARG A 257 32.09 -3.78 -4.50
N SER A 258 33.20 -3.24 -3.98
CA SER A 258 33.67 -1.91 -4.34
C SER A 258 34.30 -1.88 -5.75
N HIS A 259 34.55 -0.68 -6.25
CA HIS A 259 35.26 -0.51 -7.53
C HIS A 259 36.68 -1.08 -7.47
N HIS A 260 37.34 -1.04 -6.31
CA HIS A 260 38.66 -1.63 -6.10
C HIS A 260 38.75 -3.11 -6.46
N TYR A 261 37.67 -3.88 -6.28
CA TYR A 261 37.62 -5.28 -6.66
C TYR A 261 37.74 -5.49 -8.18
N PHE A 262 37.30 -4.52 -8.96
CA PHE A 262 37.29 -4.54 -10.42
C PHE A 262 38.41 -3.72 -11.04
N SER A 263 39.20 -3.00 -10.25
CA SER A 263 40.35 -2.21 -10.70
C SER A 263 41.54 -3.11 -11.05
N ASP A 264 42.42 -2.62 -11.89
CA ASP A 264 43.69 -3.24 -12.22
C ASP A 264 44.89 -2.58 -11.47
N GLY A 265 45.95 -3.31 -11.31
CA GLY A 265 47.21 -2.79 -10.75
C GLY A 265 47.16 -2.53 -9.23
N PRO A 266 47.83 -1.45 -8.75
CA PRO A 266 47.99 -1.21 -7.30
C PRO A 266 46.68 -0.86 -6.56
N ASP A 267 45.65 -0.45 -7.27
CA ASP A 267 44.34 -0.11 -6.69
C ASP A 267 43.42 -1.34 -6.52
N HIS A 268 43.86 -2.47 -7.05
CA HIS A 268 43.11 -3.73 -6.91
C HIS A 268 43.10 -4.21 -5.44
N LEU A 269 41.89 -4.64 -5.00
CA LEU A 269 41.68 -5.29 -3.69
C LEU A 269 40.79 -6.52 -3.85
N THR A 270 41.25 -7.66 -3.37
CA THR A 270 40.51 -8.93 -3.44
C THR A 270 39.34 -8.99 -2.44
N MET A 271 39.10 -7.92 -1.68
CA MET A 271 38.08 -7.88 -0.65
C MET A 271 36.68 -7.88 -1.24
N SER A 272 35.85 -8.84 -0.77
CA SER A 272 34.49 -9.06 -1.24
C SER A 272 33.54 -9.11 -0.04
N PRO A 273 33.10 -7.94 0.47
CA PRO A 273 32.42 -7.85 1.75
C PRO A 273 31.13 -8.65 1.85
N GLY A 274 31.05 -9.55 2.83
CA GLY A 274 29.87 -10.27 3.25
C GLY A 274 29.48 -9.95 4.70
N CYS A 275 28.70 -10.82 5.36
CA CYS A 275 28.28 -10.60 6.74
C CYS A 275 29.44 -10.44 7.73
N ALA A 276 30.49 -11.27 7.62
CA ALA A 276 31.63 -11.14 8.52
C ALA A 276 32.19 -9.73 8.47
N ASP A 277 32.44 -9.22 7.26
CA ASP A 277 33.01 -7.90 7.02
C ASP A 277 32.05 -6.80 7.49
N MET A 278 30.79 -6.87 7.11
CA MET A 278 29.76 -5.90 7.53
C MET A 278 29.39 -6.04 9.01
N GLY A 279 29.82 -7.09 9.68
CA GLY A 279 29.78 -7.26 11.13
C GLY A 279 31.04 -6.72 11.84
N GLY A 280 32.02 -6.25 11.08
CA GLY A 280 33.27 -5.69 11.61
C GLY A 280 34.43 -6.69 11.70
N VAL A 281 34.36 -7.83 10.98
CA VAL A 281 35.49 -8.77 10.82
C VAL A 281 35.86 -8.83 9.35
N PHE A 282 36.76 -7.96 8.93
CA PHE A 282 37.16 -7.81 7.52
C PHE A 282 38.20 -8.86 7.14
N ILE A 283 37.91 -9.65 6.12
CA ILE A 283 38.76 -10.74 5.66
C ILE A 283 39.62 -10.27 4.49
N VAL A 284 40.93 -10.24 4.68
CA VAL A 284 41.91 -9.90 3.65
C VAL A 284 42.77 -11.13 3.37
N PRO A 285 42.63 -11.76 2.18
CA PRO A 285 43.36 -12.98 1.88
C PRO A 285 44.79 -12.75 1.35
N VAL A 286 45.11 -11.51 0.93
CA VAL A 286 46.40 -11.12 0.35
C VAL A 286 47.20 -10.31 1.36
N GLU A 287 48.45 -10.68 1.62
CA GLU A 287 49.29 -10.05 2.64
C GLU A 287 49.58 -8.59 2.31
N GLU A 288 49.92 -8.26 1.07
CA GLU A 288 50.16 -6.90 0.63
C GLU A 288 48.97 -5.96 0.83
N GLU A 289 47.74 -6.48 0.58
CA GLU A 289 46.51 -5.74 0.81
C GLU A 289 46.25 -5.54 2.32
N PHE A 290 46.56 -6.54 3.14
CA PHE A 290 46.46 -6.43 4.60
C PHE A 290 47.39 -5.37 5.17
N GLU A 291 48.64 -5.27 4.68
CA GLU A 291 49.63 -4.28 5.15
C GLU A 291 49.26 -2.87 4.71
N LYS A 292 48.79 -2.69 3.47
CA LYS A 292 48.41 -1.37 2.94
C LYS A 292 47.10 -0.80 3.44
N MET A 293 46.24 -1.66 4.08
CA MET A 293 44.94 -1.20 4.56
C MET A 293 45.07 -0.13 5.64
N THR A 294 44.46 1.02 5.42
CA THR A 294 44.33 2.13 6.35
C THR A 294 42.89 2.31 6.81
N PRO A 295 42.65 3.01 7.94
CA PRO A 295 41.27 3.34 8.34
C PRO A 295 40.51 4.12 7.26
N ASP A 296 41.14 5.05 6.57
CA ASP A 296 40.49 5.84 5.50
C ASP A 296 40.10 4.98 4.32
N LEU A 297 40.98 4.10 3.83
CA LEU A 297 40.67 3.15 2.76
C LEU A 297 39.56 2.18 3.15
N LEU A 298 39.57 1.68 4.38
CA LEU A 298 38.55 0.80 4.89
C LEU A 298 37.18 1.51 4.97
N ASN A 299 37.15 2.77 5.45
CA ASN A 299 35.93 3.57 5.49
C ASN A 299 35.39 3.87 4.08
N GLU A 300 36.26 4.16 3.10
CA GLU A 300 35.87 4.32 1.71
C GLU A 300 35.20 3.05 1.15
N LEU A 301 35.82 1.89 1.33
CA LEU A 301 35.28 0.59 0.92
C LEU A 301 33.91 0.29 1.54
N ILE A 302 33.75 0.56 2.83
CA ILE A 302 32.49 0.35 3.56
C ILE A 302 31.42 1.30 3.04
N ALA A 303 31.75 2.59 2.88
CA ALA A 303 30.83 3.60 2.39
C ALA A 303 30.31 3.27 0.99
N GLU A 304 31.21 2.81 0.09
CA GLU A 304 30.83 2.47 -1.28
C GLU A 304 29.84 1.29 -1.37
N VAL A 305 29.98 0.31 -0.49
CA VAL A 305 29.11 -0.87 -0.51
C VAL A 305 27.85 -0.72 0.35
N SER A 306 27.74 0.35 1.13
CA SER A 306 26.58 0.71 1.95
C SER A 306 25.60 1.59 1.17
N ILE A 307 24.38 1.73 1.65
CA ILE A 307 23.42 2.68 1.07
C ILE A 307 23.84 4.13 1.33
N THR A 308 23.35 5.06 0.52
CA THR A 308 23.64 6.48 0.68
C THR A 308 22.88 7.08 1.89
N LYS A 309 23.28 8.28 2.30
CA LYS A 309 22.55 9.06 3.34
C LYS A 309 21.13 9.41 2.87
N GLU A 310 20.96 9.65 1.59
CA GLU A 310 19.68 9.94 0.96
C GLU A 310 18.76 8.71 1.00
N ASP A 311 19.29 7.50 0.70
CA ASP A 311 18.54 6.24 0.82
C ASP A 311 18.11 5.99 2.27
N GLN A 312 19.03 6.18 3.21
CA GLN A 312 18.73 6.07 4.63
C GLN A 312 17.67 7.07 5.09
N ALA A 313 17.77 8.32 4.63
CA ALA A 313 16.76 9.34 4.95
C ALA A 313 15.37 8.96 4.42
N ARG A 314 15.28 8.40 3.19
CA ARG A 314 14.02 7.87 2.64
C ARG A 314 13.46 6.72 3.47
N ILE A 315 14.30 5.76 3.88
CA ILE A 315 13.87 4.64 4.74
C ILE A 315 13.33 5.19 6.07
N ASN A 316 14.04 6.10 6.70
CA ASN A 316 13.63 6.69 7.98
C ASN A 316 12.33 7.48 7.84
N ASP A 317 12.18 8.28 6.78
CA ASP A 317 10.95 9.00 6.48
C ASP A 317 9.77 8.02 6.33
N ARG A 318 9.91 7.00 5.48
CA ARG A 318 8.88 5.97 5.29
C ARG A 318 8.47 5.26 6.58
N LEU A 319 9.39 5.09 7.54
CA LEU A 319 9.13 4.47 8.83
C LEU A 319 8.43 5.42 9.82
N THR A 320 8.64 6.74 9.72
CA THR A 320 8.26 7.70 10.76
C THR A 320 7.20 8.71 10.31
N ARG A 321 6.93 8.84 9.00
CA ARG A 321 5.97 9.80 8.48
C ARG A 321 4.55 9.52 9.00
N LYS A 322 3.81 10.61 9.24
CA LYS A 322 2.43 10.57 9.75
C LYS A 322 1.45 10.88 8.63
N GLN A 323 0.22 10.46 8.78
CA GLN A 323 -0.88 10.76 7.87
C GLN A 323 -2.09 11.28 8.65
N PRO A 324 -2.92 12.16 8.06
CA PRO A 324 -4.18 12.56 8.64
C PRO A 324 -5.12 11.35 8.82
N LEU A 325 -5.99 11.42 9.82
CA LEU A 325 -7.05 10.43 10.02
C LEU A 325 -8.36 10.94 9.41
N LEU A 326 -9.18 9.99 8.94
CA LEU A 326 -10.54 10.25 8.52
C LEU A 326 -11.49 9.18 9.05
N GLU A 327 -12.77 9.53 9.16
CA GLU A 327 -13.87 8.66 9.57
C GLU A 327 -14.68 8.23 8.36
N VAL A 328 -14.72 6.91 8.09
CA VAL A 328 -15.43 6.32 6.95
C VAL A 328 -16.62 5.51 7.45
N GLY A 329 -17.85 5.93 7.14
CA GLY A 329 -19.06 5.17 7.41
C GLY A 329 -19.13 3.94 6.48
N ILE A 330 -19.15 2.72 7.06
CA ILE A 330 -19.06 1.49 6.28
C ILE A 330 -20.43 0.85 6.06
N MET A 331 -21.22 0.71 7.12
CA MET A 331 -22.54 0.07 7.04
C MET A 331 -23.43 0.54 8.18
N SER A 332 -24.76 0.55 7.93
CA SER A 332 -25.76 0.87 8.95
C SER A 332 -26.77 -0.28 9.06
N ALA A 333 -26.97 -0.79 10.28
CA ALA A 333 -27.87 -1.91 10.55
C ALA A 333 -28.46 -1.81 11.96
N GLY A 334 -29.53 -2.61 12.25
CA GLY A 334 -30.05 -2.76 13.62
C GLY A 334 -29.11 -3.56 14.54
N GLU A 335 -28.25 -4.38 13.92
CA GLU A 335 -27.19 -5.14 14.59
C GLU A 335 -25.94 -5.20 13.71
N ILE A 336 -24.74 -5.21 14.31
CA ILE A 336 -23.46 -5.26 13.64
C ILE A 336 -22.64 -6.40 14.24
N GLU A 337 -22.19 -7.33 13.38
CA GLU A 337 -21.26 -8.40 13.73
C GLU A 337 -19.84 -8.05 13.30
N PHE A 338 -18.89 -8.21 14.23
CA PHE A 338 -17.51 -7.80 14.00
C PHE A 338 -16.51 -8.63 14.80
N GLU A 339 -15.24 -8.60 14.39
CA GLU A 339 -14.10 -9.16 15.12
C GLU A 339 -13.02 -8.09 15.32
N VAL A 340 -12.44 -8.03 16.51
CA VAL A 340 -11.25 -7.21 16.80
C VAL A 340 -10.05 -8.15 16.84
N LEU A 341 -9.13 -7.99 15.88
CA LEU A 341 -8.05 -8.97 15.67
C LEU A 341 -6.94 -8.93 16.72
N SER A 342 -6.91 -7.86 17.52
CA SER A 342 -5.87 -7.62 18.52
C SER A 342 -5.95 -8.55 19.72
N ASP A 343 -7.15 -8.94 20.15
CA ASP A 343 -7.37 -9.68 21.38
C ASP A 343 -7.75 -11.16 21.16
N GLY A 344 -8.03 -11.55 19.92
CA GLY A 344 -8.34 -12.92 19.56
C GLY A 344 -9.67 -13.47 20.14
N ALA A 345 -10.55 -12.60 20.64
CA ALA A 345 -11.81 -13.00 21.28
C ALA A 345 -12.87 -13.52 20.31
N GLY A 346 -12.62 -13.46 18.98
CA GLY A 346 -13.52 -13.95 17.94
C GLY A 346 -14.69 -13.02 17.62
N LEU A 347 -15.78 -13.60 17.10
CA LEU A 347 -16.94 -12.86 16.63
C LEU A 347 -17.70 -12.19 17.80
N ARG A 348 -18.03 -10.93 17.62
CA ARG A 348 -18.76 -10.06 18.56
C ARG A 348 -19.98 -9.46 17.87
N LYS A 349 -20.93 -9.00 18.67
CA LYS A 349 -22.17 -8.43 18.18
C LYS A 349 -22.56 -7.19 19.00
N ALA A 350 -22.86 -6.10 18.32
CA ALA A 350 -23.51 -4.92 18.88
C ALA A 350 -24.95 -4.84 18.37
N VAL A 351 -25.90 -4.48 19.22
CA VAL A 351 -27.34 -4.41 18.92
C VAL A 351 -27.90 -3.06 19.33
N LEU A 352 -28.75 -2.47 18.51
CA LEU A 352 -29.47 -1.24 18.88
C LEU A 352 -30.57 -1.59 19.89
N ARG A 353 -30.55 -0.94 21.05
CA ARG A 353 -31.57 -1.06 22.08
C ARG A 353 -31.82 0.28 22.76
N GLU A 354 -33.08 0.72 22.77
CA GLU A 354 -33.51 1.95 23.42
C GLU A 354 -32.71 3.21 23.01
N GLY A 355 -32.33 3.29 21.71
CA GLY A 355 -31.54 4.39 21.17
C GLY A 355 -30.05 4.36 21.57
N LYS A 356 -29.56 3.26 22.18
CA LYS A 356 -28.17 3.04 22.58
C LYS A 356 -27.62 1.74 21.99
N ILE A 357 -26.32 1.53 22.14
CA ILE A 357 -25.61 0.34 21.70
C ILE A 357 -25.55 -0.66 22.86
N GLU A 358 -26.25 -1.79 22.76
CA GLU A 358 -26.06 -2.91 23.67
C GLU A 358 -24.86 -3.74 23.21
N TYR A 359 -23.85 -3.87 24.07
CA TYR A 359 -22.66 -4.66 23.83
C TYR A 359 -22.16 -5.24 25.17
N ASP A 360 -21.85 -6.55 25.19
CA ASP A 360 -21.35 -7.27 26.37
C ASP A 360 -22.20 -7.03 27.66
N GLY A 361 -23.52 -6.96 27.47
CA GLY A 361 -24.50 -6.79 28.57
C GLY A 361 -24.60 -5.38 29.13
N ALA A 362 -23.98 -4.37 28.51
CA ALA A 362 -24.07 -2.95 28.91
C ALA A 362 -24.56 -2.07 27.74
N LEU A 363 -25.05 -0.86 28.07
CA LEU A 363 -25.54 0.12 27.10
C LEU A 363 -24.53 1.26 26.96
N TYR A 364 -24.18 1.59 25.72
CA TYR A 364 -23.21 2.63 25.36
C TYR A 364 -23.81 3.63 24.38
N ASP A 365 -23.34 4.87 24.42
CA ASP A 365 -23.66 5.89 23.42
C ASP A 365 -22.77 5.75 22.18
N GLU A 366 -21.53 5.27 22.37
CA GLU A 366 -20.52 5.00 21.33
C GLU A 366 -19.62 3.86 21.79
N LEU A 367 -19.14 3.02 20.85
CA LEU A 367 -18.09 2.06 21.09
C LEU A 367 -16.87 2.41 20.23
N TYR A 368 -15.69 2.29 20.82
CA TYR A 368 -14.42 2.55 20.12
C TYR A 368 -13.40 1.44 20.41
N PHE A 369 -12.88 0.83 19.36
CA PHE A 369 -11.88 -0.24 19.42
C PHE A 369 -10.62 0.23 18.69
N GLU A 370 -9.58 0.53 19.45
CA GLU A 370 -8.32 1.05 18.92
C GLU A 370 -7.58 0.04 18.05
N ALA A 371 -6.85 0.55 17.04
CA ALA A 371 -5.86 -0.24 16.34
C ALA A 371 -4.62 -0.42 17.22
N GLN A 372 -4.13 -1.64 17.40
CA GLN A 372 -2.86 -1.89 18.13
C GLN A 372 -1.63 -1.32 17.43
N THR A 373 -1.74 -0.90 16.19
CA THR A 373 -0.63 -0.39 15.41
C THR A 373 -0.98 1.01 14.94
N PRO A 374 -0.17 2.02 15.27
CA PRO A 374 -0.32 3.34 14.68
C PRO A 374 -0.36 3.23 13.15
N SER A 375 -1.22 4.02 12.53
CA SER A 375 -1.29 4.10 11.07
C SER A 375 0.08 4.51 10.53
N THR A 376 0.78 3.57 9.94
CA THR A 376 2.05 3.75 9.24
C THR A 376 1.83 3.35 7.78
N MET A 377 2.83 3.49 6.93
CA MET A 377 2.78 3.11 5.51
C MET A 377 2.26 1.67 5.22
N PHE A 378 2.14 0.82 6.24
CA PHE A 378 1.76 -0.59 6.12
C PHE A 378 0.47 -0.86 6.87
N ALA A 379 -0.65 -0.59 6.20
CA ALA A 379 -1.96 -0.96 6.70
C ALA A 379 -2.04 -2.48 6.94
N GLU A 380 -2.26 -2.87 8.19
CA GLU A 380 -2.57 -4.24 8.57
C GLU A 380 -4.02 -4.32 9.04
N PRO A 381 -4.73 -5.43 8.80
CA PRO A 381 -6.06 -5.61 9.33
C PRO A 381 -6.06 -5.55 10.86
N SER A 382 -6.92 -4.72 11.43
CA SER A 382 -7.14 -4.60 12.87
C SER A 382 -8.50 -5.11 13.30
N PHE A 383 -9.50 -5.06 12.40
CA PHE A 383 -10.82 -5.61 12.64
C PHE A 383 -11.46 -6.15 11.35
N VAL A 384 -12.54 -6.91 11.53
CA VAL A 384 -13.36 -7.51 10.47
C VAL A 384 -14.80 -7.11 10.70
N LEU A 385 -15.52 -6.71 9.65
CA LEU A 385 -16.98 -6.55 9.64
C LEU A 385 -17.63 -7.66 8.82
N HIS A 386 -18.72 -8.20 9.34
CA HIS A 386 -19.52 -9.24 8.70
C HIS A 386 -20.78 -8.63 8.09
N GLY A 387 -21.18 -9.14 6.92
CA GLY A 387 -22.43 -8.72 6.28
C GLY A 387 -22.41 -7.32 5.69
N VAL A 388 -21.23 -6.78 5.33
CA VAL A 388 -21.11 -5.49 4.64
C VAL A 388 -21.76 -5.61 3.26
N THR A 389 -22.77 -4.78 2.99
CA THR A 389 -23.41 -4.71 1.67
C THR A 389 -22.56 -3.88 0.74
N ILE A 390 -22.23 -4.40 -0.43
CA ILE A 390 -21.54 -3.68 -1.51
C ILE A 390 -22.43 -3.63 -2.75
N GLY A 391 -22.28 -2.54 -3.53
CA GLY A 391 -23.10 -2.32 -4.72
C GLY A 391 -24.56 -2.05 -4.39
N VAL A 392 -24.81 -1.22 -3.39
CA VAL A 392 -26.16 -0.86 -2.94
C VAL A 392 -26.98 -0.32 -4.12
N ASN A 393 -28.14 -0.91 -4.37
CA ASN A 393 -29.04 -0.62 -5.49
C ASN A 393 -28.50 -0.97 -6.89
N PHE A 394 -27.40 -1.70 -7.01
CA PHE A 394 -26.90 -2.22 -8.29
C PHE A 394 -27.30 -3.70 -8.46
N HIS A 395 -27.36 -4.18 -9.70
CA HIS A 395 -27.69 -5.57 -10.03
C HIS A 395 -26.72 -6.62 -9.45
N TRP A 396 -25.54 -6.19 -8.96
CA TRP A 396 -24.50 -7.01 -8.33
C TRP A 396 -24.43 -6.84 -6.80
N GLU A 397 -25.45 -6.25 -6.17
CA GLU A 397 -25.52 -6.10 -4.71
C GLU A 397 -25.34 -7.44 -3.99
N ARG A 398 -24.45 -7.47 -3.02
CA ARG A 398 -24.20 -8.65 -2.18
C ARG A 398 -23.59 -8.28 -0.84
N LYS A 399 -23.65 -9.25 0.11
CA LYS A 399 -23.00 -9.12 1.41
C LYS A 399 -21.64 -9.80 1.42
N GLU A 400 -20.64 -9.12 1.96
CA GLU A 400 -19.27 -9.63 2.09
C GLU A 400 -18.75 -9.50 3.52
N VAL A 401 -17.71 -10.28 3.83
CA VAL A 401 -16.90 -10.13 5.03
C VAL A 401 -15.69 -9.28 4.64
N GLN A 402 -15.50 -8.14 5.28
CA GLN A 402 -14.44 -7.21 4.93
C GLN A 402 -13.49 -6.96 6.09
N LYS A 403 -12.19 -6.78 5.77
CA LYS A 403 -11.10 -6.52 6.72
C LYS A 403 -10.64 -5.06 6.60
N PHE A 404 -10.44 -4.42 7.73
CA PHE A 404 -10.10 -3.00 7.79
C PHE A 404 -8.84 -2.76 8.62
N ALA A 405 -8.06 -1.76 8.23
CA ALA A 405 -7.02 -1.16 9.06
C ALA A 405 -7.61 -0.06 9.95
N GLY A 406 -6.84 0.42 10.92
CA GLY A 406 -7.26 1.52 11.79
C GLY A 406 -8.21 1.08 12.90
N ALA A 407 -8.97 2.02 13.47
CA ALA A 407 -9.90 1.76 14.56
C ALA A 407 -11.32 1.53 14.07
N LEU A 408 -12.09 0.75 14.82
CA LEU A 408 -13.53 0.59 14.64
C LEU A 408 -14.27 1.45 15.66
N LYS A 409 -15.15 2.31 15.17
CA LYS A 409 -16.10 3.11 15.96
C LYS A 409 -17.51 2.66 15.60
N ILE A 410 -18.39 2.46 16.57
CA ILE A 410 -19.80 2.17 16.33
C ILE A 410 -20.62 3.27 17.00
N ILE A 411 -21.51 3.90 16.24
CA ILE A 411 -22.37 5.01 16.67
C ILE A 411 -23.84 4.70 16.40
N VAL A 412 -24.73 5.44 17.04
CA VAL A 412 -26.16 5.44 16.71
C VAL A 412 -26.45 6.64 15.81
N GLU A 413 -27.02 6.39 14.64
CA GLU A 413 -27.44 7.40 13.68
C GLU A 413 -28.77 7.02 13.03
N LYS A 414 -29.74 7.94 12.99
CA LYS A 414 -31.08 7.72 12.37
C LYS A 414 -31.73 6.41 12.78
N ASP A 415 -31.74 6.09 14.09
CA ASP A 415 -32.28 4.85 14.67
C ASP A 415 -31.64 3.54 14.13
N ARG A 416 -30.37 3.59 13.76
CA ARG A 416 -29.57 2.43 13.37
C ARG A 416 -28.17 2.53 13.97
N LEU A 417 -27.49 1.40 14.08
CA LEU A 417 -26.05 1.37 14.36
C LEU A 417 -25.31 1.62 13.06
N THR A 418 -24.32 2.52 13.11
CA THR A 418 -23.39 2.75 11.99
C THR A 418 -21.97 2.35 12.43
N ALA A 419 -21.35 1.42 11.68
CA ALA A 419 -19.94 1.10 11.81
C ALA A 419 -19.12 2.12 11.04
N VAL A 420 -18.20 2.79 11.73
CA VAL A 420 -17.29 3.80 11.19
C VAL A 420 -15.86 3.30 11.33
N ASN A 421 -15.09 3.35 10.26
CA ASN A 421 -13.67 3.06 10.27
C ASN A 421 -12.87 4.35 10.43
N VAL A 422 -12.11 4.47 11.51
CA VAL A 422 -11.15 5.56 11.72
C VAL A 422 -9.81 5.12 11.16
N VAL A 423 -9.39 5.71 10.04
CA VAL A 423 -8.26 5.21 9.24
C VAL A 423 -7.39 6.37 8.74
N GLY A 424 -6.10 6.12 8.54
CA GLY A 424 -5.22 7.10 7.89
C GLY A 424 -5.55 7.29 6.42
N VAL A 425 -5.40 8.50 5.91
CA VAL A 425 -5.72 8.85 4.51
C VAL A 425 -4.98 7.95 3.51
N GLU A 426 -3.70 7.67 3.73
CA GLU A 426 -2.93 6.83 2.81
C GLU A 426 -3.36 5.36 2.85
N ASP A 427 -3.76 4.86 4.03
CA ASP A 427 -4.33 3.52 4.18
C ASP A 427 -5.73 3.42 3.57
N TYR A 428 -6.53 4.48 3.66
CA TYR A 428 -7.80 4.62 2.95
C TYR A 428 -7.59 4.53 1.43
N LEU A 429 -6.61 5.26 0.90
CA LEU A 429 -6.30 5.27 -0.53
C LEU A 429 -5.84 3.92 -1.07
N LEU A 430 -5.17 3.07 -0.26
CA LEU A 430 -4.86 1.70 -0.66
C LEU A 430 -6.12 0.92 -1.06
N SER A 431 -7.19 1.10 -0.31
CA SER A 431 -8.48 0.48 -0.62
C SER A 431 -9.17 1.14 -1.81
N VAL A 432 -9.26 2.46 -1.82
CA VAL A 432 -9.93 3.22 -2.90
C VAL A 432 -9.31 2.90 -4.25
N ILE A 433 -7.99 3.04 -4.39
CA ILE A 433 -7.31 2.77 -5.68
C ILE A 433 -7.48 1.30 -6.10
N SER A 434 -7.42 0.36 -5.16
CA SER A 434 -7.61 -1.07 -5.46
C SER A 434 -9.07 -1.44 -5.74
N SER A 435 -10.03 -0.64 -5.28
CA SER A 435 -11.47 -0.85 -5.48
C SER A 435 -11.99 -0.17 -6.75
N GLU A 436 -11.40 0.97 -7.12
CA GLU A 436 -11.76 1.75 -8.31
C GLU A 436 -11.05 1.24 -9.57
N MET A 437 -9.79 0.79 -9.45
CA MET A 437 -8.91 0.46 -10.56
C MET A 437 -8.44 -0.99 -10.54
N SER A 438 -8.09 -1.52 -11.72
CA SER A 438 -7.42 -2.82 -11.83
C SER A 438 -5.99 -2.76 -11.28
N SER A 439 -5.54 -3.84 -10.66
CA SER A 439 -4.14 -4.01 -10.26
C SER A 439 -3.15 -4.06 -11.44
N SER A 440 -3.64 -4.23 -12.66
CA SER A 440 -2.86 -4.20 -13.91
C SER A 440 -2.77 -2.81 -14.55
N ALA A 441 -3.36 -1.78 -13.95
CA ALA A 441 -3.31 -0.42 -14.44
C ALA A 441 -1.88 0.14 -14.43
N SER A 442 -1.57 1.04 -15.37
CA SER A 442 -0.26 1.65 -15.50
C SER A 442 0.10 2.49 -14.25
N GLU A 443 1.38 2.51 -13.88
CA GLU A 443 1.84 3.22 -12.69
C GLU A 443 1.52 4.71 -12.73
N GLU A 444 1.68 5.37 -13.88
CA GLU A 444 1.41 6.80 -14.04
C GLU A 444 -0.09 7.14 -13.91
N PHE A 445 -0.97 6.29 -14.45
CA PHE A 445 -2.40 6.44 -14.25
C PHE A 445 -2.81 6.28 -12.78
N LEU A 446 -2.26 5.26 -12.10
CA LEU A 446 -2.52 5.03 -10.67
C LEU A 446 -1.98 6.18 -9.81
N LYS A 447 -0.82 6.78 -10.14
CA LYS A 447 -0.29 7.98 -9.45
C LYS A 447 -1.22 9.18 -9.59
N ALA A 448 -1.69 9.46 -10.82
CA ALA A 448 -2.66 10.53 -11.05
C ALA A 448 -3.92 10.31 -10.21
N HIS A 449 -4.44 9.07 -10.23
CA HIS A 449 -5.64 8.72 -9.46
C HIS A 449 -5.44 8.82 -7.95
N ALA A 450 -4.27 8.41 -7.43
CA ALA A 450 -3.93 8.55 -6.00
C ALA A 450 -3.90 10.02 -5.56
N VAL A 451 -3.32 10.91 -6.38
CA VAL A 451 -3.26 12.34 -6.08
C VAL A 451 -4.66 12.97 -6.06
N ILE A 452 -5.51 12.68 -7.06
CA ILE A 452 -6.86 13.27 -7.10
C ILE A 452 -7.76 12.73 -6.01
N SER A 453 -7.70 11.42 -5.72
CA SER A 453 -8.50 10.82 -4.64
C SER A 453 -8.10 11.38 -3.27
N ARG A 454 -6.79 11.61 -3.06
CA ARG A 454 -6.28 12.28 -1.85
C ARG A 454 -6.74 13.72 -1.76
N SER A 455 -6.64 14.46 -2.86
CA SER A 455 -7.07 15.86 -2.93
C SER A 455 -8.55 16.00 -2.60
N TRP A 456 -9.37 15.15 -3.20
CA TRP A 456 -10.80 15.13 -2.97
C TRP A 456 -11.12 14.83 -1.49
N VAL A 457 -10.62 13.73 -0.91
CA VAL A 457 -10.93 13.36 0.47
C VAL A 457 -10.41 14.39 1.48
N MET A 458 -9.23 14.97 1.23
CA MET A 458 -8.67 16.02 2.09
C MET A 458 -9.50 17.31 2.03
N ALA A 459 -10.08 17.65 0.88
CA ALA A 459 -11.01 18.78 0.75
C ALA A 459 -12.29 18.54 1.56
N GLN A 460 -12.80 17.29 1.62
CA GLN A 460 -13.98 16.94 2.42
C GLN A 460 -13.68 17.06 3.94
N ILE A 461 -12.55 16.51 4.42
CA ILE A 461 -12.13 16.65 5.82
C ILE A 461 -11.96 18.14 6.19
N GLY A 462 -11.37 18.96 5.32
CA GLY A 462 -11.20 20.39 5.52
C GLY A 462 -12.52 21.16 5.60
N ALA A 463 -13.52 20.76 4.82
CA ALA A 463 -14.86 21.36 4.81
C ALA A 463 -15.67 21.00 6.07
N SER A 464 -15.50 19.80 6.63
CA SER A 464 -16.14 19.37 7.88
C SER A 464 -15.54 20.00 9.16
N GLY A 465 -14.50 20.84 9.01
CA GLY A 465 -13.82 21.58 10.10
C GLY A 465 -13.00 20.69 11.00
N MET A 466 -11.69 20.70 10.77
CA MET A 466 -10.58 20.19 11.62
C MET A 466 -10.93 19.51 12.97
N LYS A 467 -11.73 18.47 12.98
CA LYS A 467 -12.08 17.74 14.21
C LYS A 467 -10.97 16.82 14.74
N HIS A 468 -9.95 16.50 13.94
CA HIS A 468 -9.06 15.38 14.25
C HIS A 468 -7.54 15.61 14.09
N ILE A 469 -7.04 16.85 14.14
CA ILE A 469 -5.60 17.15 14.05
C ILE A 469 -4.92 17.36 15.42
N ILE A 470 -5.62 17.25 16.53
CA ILE A 470 -5.03 17.41 17.86
C ILE A 470 -5.01 16.05 18.56
N PRO A 471 -3.84 15.53 18.97
CA PRO A 471 -3.83 14.44 19.94
C PRO A 471 -4.45 14.98 21.21
N VAL A 472 -5.59 14.43 21.63
CA VAL A 472 -6.24 14.76 22.91
C VAL A 472 -5.30 14.29 24.02
N PRO A 473 -4.82 15.18 24.92
CA PRO A 473 -4.17 14.75 26.15
C PRO A 473 -5.20 14.01 27.00
N GLU A 474 -4.81 12.91 27.60
CA GLU A 474 -5.63 12.19 28.58
C GLU A 474 -6.15 13.18 29.64
N GLY A 475 -7.48 13.26 29.80
CA GLY A 475 -8.09 13.87 30.98
C GLY A 475 -8.99 15.10 30.80
N VAL A 476 -9.61 15.36 29.64
CA VAL A 476 -10.65 16.40 29.55
C VAL A 476 -11.96 15.81 29.04
N HIS A 477 -12.84 15.48 29.98
CA HIS A 477 -14.27 15.31 29.76
C HIS A 477 -14.92 16.69 29.80
N ASP A 478 -15.87 16.96 28.87
CA ASP A 478 -16.74 18.12 28.72
C ASP A 478 -16.23 19.26 27.84
N LEU A 479 -16.67 19.23 26.56
CA LEU A 479 -16.84 20.42 25.76
C LEU A 479 -18.31 20.56 25.34
N PRO A 480 -18.92 21.77 25.52
CA PRO A 480 -20.32 21.98 25.22
C PRO A 480 -20.59 21.92 23.70
N SER A 481 -21.68 21.24 23.36
CA SER A 481 -22.23 21.17 22.01
C SER A 481 -22.62 22.59 21.53
N LEU A 482 -21.88 23.10 20.56
CA LEU A 482 -22.35 24.18 19.69
C LEU A 482 -23.13 23.53 18.53
N VAL A 483 -24.42 23.36 18.76
CA VAL A 483 -25.40 23.12 17.70
C VAL A 483 -25.61 24.47 17.02
N THR A 484 -25.14 24.61 15.81
CA THR A 484 -25.66 25.62 14.89
C THR A 484 -26.63 24.92 13.95
N ASP A 485 -27.92 25.18 14.20
CA ASP A 485 -28.98 24.91 13.26
C ASP A 485 -28.67 25.65 11.94
N LEU A 486 -28.27 24.90 10.91
CA LEU A 486 -28.31 25.38 9.54
C LEU A 486 -29.51 24.73 8.85
N ASP A 487 -30.47 25.59 8.57
CA ASP A 487 -31.73 25.37 7.88
C ASP A 487 -31.63 24.40 6.70
N MET A 488 -32.36 23.32 6.79
CA MET A 488 -32.72 22.51 5.62
C MET A 488 -33.64 23.34 4.72
N ARG A 489 -33.06 24.02 3.74
CA ARG A 489 -33.84 24.64 2.67
C ARG A 489 -34.19 23.59 1.62
N THR A 490 -35.18 22.75 1.93
CA THR A 490 -36.01 22.19 0.89
C THR A 490 -36.85 23.33 0.34
N HIS A 491 -36.46 23.87 -0.79
CA HIS A 491 -37.37 24.77 -1.53
C HIS A 491 -38.55 23.95 -2.08
N HIS A 492 -39.54 23.73 -1.25
CA HIS A 492 -40.90 23.46 -1.67
C HIS A 492 -41.56 24.78 -2.00
N ASP A 493 -41.29 25.35 -3.17
CA ASP A 493 -42.14 26.37 -3.69
C ASP A 493 -43.33 25.69 -4.41
N CYS A 494 -44.40 25.50 -3.64
CA CYS A 494 -45.72 25.25 -4.17
C CYS A 494 -46.26 26.57 -4.79
N CYS A 495 -45.87 26.87 -6.03
CA CYS A 495 -46.53 27.91 -6.79
C CYS A 495 -47.92 27.39 -7.17
N ALA A 496 -48.93 27.83 -6.44
CA ALA A 496 -50.32 27.64 -6.82
C ALA A 496 -50.59 28.38 -8.13
N GLY A 497 -50.68 27.62 -9.24
CA GLY A 497 -51.15 28.18 -10.51
C GLY A 497 -50.43 27.77 -11.80
N SER A 498 -49.45 26.85 -11.80
CA SER A 498 -48.89 26.27 -13.02
C SER A 498 -49.00 24.75 -13.00
N ASP A 499 -49.44 24.14 -14.10
CA ASP A 499 -49.53 22.68 -14.29
C ASP A 499 -48.16 21.97 -14.43
N VAL A 500 -47.05 22.65 -14.12
CA VAL A 500 -45.68 22.14 -14.24
C VAL A 500 -45.01 22.14 -12.87
N HIS A 501 -44.65 20.98 -12.38
CA HIS A 501 -43.81 20.81 -11.17
C HIS A 501 -42.34 20.93 -11.54
N GLU A 502 -41.59 21.83 -10.89
CA GLU A 502 -40.14 21.90 -11.00
C GLU A 502 -39.53 21.18 -9.80
N TYR A 503 -38.63 20.23 -10.05
CA TYR A 503 -37.91 19.47 -9.07
C TYR A 503 -36.41 19.43 -9.42
N VAL A 504 -35.62 20.26 -8.75
CA VAL A 504 -34.16 20.31 -8.95
C VAL A 504 -33.49 19.82 -7.66
N LYS A 505 -32.75 18.76 -7.75
CA LYS A 505 -32.03 18.20 -6.64
C LYS A 505 -30.55 18.03 -7.00
N TRP A 506 -29.68 18.51 -6.15
CA TRP A 506 -28.27 18.19 -6.18
C TRP A 506 -27.90 17.44 -4.91
N TYR A 507 -26.93 16.54 -5.03
CA TYR A 507 -26.46 15.71 -3.93
C TYR A 507 -25.24 16.38 -3.33
N ASP A 508 -25.39 16.93 -2.12
CA ASP A 508 -24.31 17.51 -1.33
C ASP A 508 -23.77 16.51 -0.30
N HIS A 509 -22.56 16.78 0.23
CA HIS A 509 -21.95 16.04 1.31
C HIS A 509 -22.66 16.19 2.66
N GLU A 510 -23.67 17.00 2.75
CA GLU A 510 -24.50 17.22 3.95
C GLU A 510 -25.18 15.95 4.49
N ASP A 511 -25.19 14.86 3.72
CA ASP A 511 -25.75 13.58 4.15
C ASP A 511 -24.92 12.89 5.25
N HIS A 512 -23.67 13.31 5.49
CA HIS A 512 -22.75 12.73 6.49
C HIS A 512 -22.42 13.72 7.61
N THR A 513 -23.23 13.74 8.68
CA THR A 513 -23.02 14.64 9.81
C THR A 513 -22.17 14.06 10.94
N ARG A 514 -22.00 12.73 10.96
CA ARG A 514 -21.35 11.98 12.05
C ARG A 514 -20.03 11.32 11.67
N PHE A 515 -19.65 11.36 10.39
CA PHE A 515 -18.38 10.87 9.82
C PHE A 515 -18.03 11.65 8.55
N ASP A 516 -16.81 11.54 8.05
CA ASP A 516 -16.33 12.40 6.97
C ASP A 516 -16.83 11.96 5.59
N VAL A 517 -16.78 10.65 5.27
CA VAL A 517 -17.17 10.06 3.99
C VAL A 517 -17.82 8.69 4.19
N CYS A 518 -18.63 8.23 3.24
CA CYS A 518 -19.11 6.84 3.23
C CYS A 518 -18.25 5.93 2.36
N ALA A 519 -18.47 4.63 2.48
CA ALA A 519 -17.74 3.61 1.73
C ALA A 519 -18.30 3.34 0.32
N ASP A 520 -19.40 4.00 -0.05
CA ASP A 520 -20.15 3.78 -1.29
C ASP A 520 -19.75 4.74 -2.42
N ASP A 521 -20.28 4.48 -3.63
CA ASP A 521 -20.07 5.26 -4.85
C ASP A 521 -20.52 6.75 -4.75
N HIS A 522 -21.30 7.10 -3.72
CA HIS A 522 -21.63 8.50 -3.40
C HIS A 522 -20.36 9.32 -3.06
N CYS A 523 -19.40 8.72 -2.34
CA CYS A 523 -18.11 9.33 -2.03
C CYS A 523 -17.01 8.70 -2.91
N GLN A 524 -16.27 7.76 -2.39
CA GLN A 524 -15.28 6.97 -3.12
C GLN A 524 -15.43 5.52 -2.64
N ARG A 525 -15.39 4.58 -3.57
CA ARG A 525 -15.57 3.16 -3.24
C ARG A 525 -14.46 2.67 -2.31
N TYR A 526 -14.83 2.35 -1.07
CA TYR A 526 -13.93 1.89 -0.03
C TYR A 526 -14.33 0.50 0.49
N GLN A 527 -13.49 -0.51 0.31
CA GLN A 527 -13.77 -1.90 0.68
C GLN A 527 -12.73 -2.48 1.65
N GLY A 528 -12.09 -1.61 2.43
CA GLY A 528 -11.04 -1.99 3.38
C GLY A 528 -9.85 -2.67 2.71
N LEU A 529 -9.10 -3.45 3.48
CA LEU A 529 -7.89 -4.14 3.01
C LEU A 529 -8.18 -5.46 2.28
N THR A 530 -9.43 -5.88 2.18
CA THR A 530 -9.81 -7.14 1.52
C THR A 530 -9.37 -7.17 0.06
N ARG A 531 -9.37 -6.02 -0.60
CA ARG A 531 -8.95 -5.82 -2.00
C ARG A 531 -7.54 -5.23 -2.15
N ALA A 532 -6.96 -4.67 -1.10
CA ALA A 532 -5.70 -3.93 -1.13
C ALA A 532 -4.46 -4.86 -1.11
N THR A 533 -4.37 -5.83 -2.02
CA THR A 533 -3.30 -6.84 -2.04
C THR A 533 -2.13 -6.51 -2.98
N GLY A 534 -2.25 -5.48 -3.83
CA GLY A 534 -1.29 -5.17 -4.88
C GLY A 534 -0.05 -4.42 -4.39
N LYS A 535 1.16 -4.95 -4.67
CA LYS A 535 2.43 -4.24 -4.42
C LYS A 535 2.54 -2.94 -5.22
N THR A 536 2.01 -2.91 -6.45
CA THR A 536 2.01 -1.72 -7.32
C THR A 536 1.27 -0.55 -6.69
N VAL A 537 0.06 -0.78 -6.14
CA VAL A 537 -0.73 0.29 -5.49
C VAL A 537 0.03 0.84 -4.28
N ARG A 538 0.64 -0.01 -3.45
CA ARG A 538 1.48 0.45 -2.33
C ARG A 538 2.64 1.31 -2.78
N LYS A 539 3.35 0.91 -3.84
CA LYS A 539 4.44 1.68 -4.45
C LYS A 539 3.96 3.05 -4.96
N VAL A 540 2.80 3.08 -5.58
CA VAL A 540 2.18 4.31 -6.09
C VAL A 540 1.83 5.26 -4.94
N ILE A 541 1.14 4.78 -3.92
CA ILE A 541 0.80 5.58 -2.73
C ILE A 541 2.06 6.12 -2.06
N ASP A 542 3.09 5.28 -1.90
CA ASP A 542 4.36 5.69 -1.32
C ASP A 542 5.05 6.80 -2.14
N SER A 543 5.12 6.64 -3.46
CA SER A 543 5.78 7.61 -4.35
C SER A 543 5.03 8.95 -4.49
N THR A 544 3.73 8.97 -4.19
CA THR A 544 2.88 10.17 -4.20
C THR A 544 2.41 10.61 -2.82
N TRP A 545 3.04 10.10 -1.75
CA TRP A 545 2.63 10.35 -0.37
C TRP A 545 2.44 11.83 -0.08
N GLY A 546 1.27 12.18 0.44
CA GLY A 546 0.93 13.55 0.83
C GLY A 546 0.75 14.54 -0.32
N GLN A 547 0.97 14.14 -1.59
CA GLN A 547 0.77 15.03 -2.75
C GLN A 547 -0.72 15.28 -2.98
N VAL A 548 -1.10 16.53 -3.03
CA VAL A 548 -2.47 17.01 -3.28
C VAL A 548 -2.46 18.13 -4.31
N LEU A 549 -3.54 18.25 -5.07
CA LEU A 549 -3.74 19.37 -5.97
C LEU A 549 -4.17 20.62 -5.20
N ARG A 550 -3.55 21.75 -5.51
CA ARG A 550 -3.89 23.06 -4.97
C ARG A 550 -4.09 24.06 -6.10
N TYR A 551 -5.08 24.91 -5.93
CA TYR A 551 -5.31 26.07 -6.79
C TYR A 551 -5.26 27.33 -5.93
N GLU A 552 -4.37 28.28 -6.26
CA GLU A 552 -4.11 29.48 -5.44
C GLU A 552 -3.86 29.19 -3.94
N GLY A 553 -3.21 28.06 -3.65
CA GLY A 553 -2.89 27.61 -2.29
C GLY A 553 -3.97 26.78 -1.59
N GLU A 554 -5.21 26.80 -2.07
CA GLU A 554 -6.32 26.05 -1.50
C GLU A 554 -6.40 24.63 -2.07
N LEU A 555 -6.89 23.67 -1.25
CA LEU A 555 -7.11 22.29 -1.67
C LEU A 555 -8.18 22.20 -2.75
N CYS A 556 -7.92 21.42 -3.80
CA CYS A 556 -8.86 21.19 -4.88
C CYS A 556 -9.86 20.07 -4.54
N ASP A 557 -11.14 20.34 -4.76
CA ASP A 557 -12.19 19.31 -4.89
C ASP A 557 -12.02 18.59 -6.23
N ALA A 558 -11.10 17.62 -6.28
CA ALA A 558 -10.63 16.97 -7.49
C ALA A 558 -11.58 15.85 -7.95
N ARG A 559 -12.69 16.23 -8.59
CA ARG A 559 -13.72 15.30 -9.10
C ARG A 559 -13.19 14.46 -10.27
N PHE A 560 -13.73 13.25 -10.43
CA PHE A 560 -13.40 12.36 -11.54
C PHE A 560 -14.61 11.50 -11.93
N SER A 561 -14.65 11.07 -13.19
CA SER A 561 -15.71 10.20 -13.70
C SER A 561 -15.16 9.15 -14.66
N LYS A 562 -15.95 8.11 -14.93
CA LYS A 562 -15.55 6.99 -15.79
C LYS A 562 -15.18 7.44 -17.19
N CYS A 563 -16.07 8.24 -17.85
CA CYS A 563 -15.86 8.72 -19.21
C CYS A 563 -16.54 10.08 -19.42
N CYS A 564 -15.79 11.11 -19.84
CA CYS A 564 -16.36 12.43 -20.12
C CYS A 564 -17.22 12.45 -21.38
N GLY A 565 -16.98 11.53 -22.34
CA GLY A 565 -17.70 11.48 -23.62
C GLY A 565 -17.15 12.43 -24.68
N GLY A 566 -15.94 12.99 -24.47
CA GLY A 566 -15.20 13.85 -25.38
C GLY A 566 -14.97 15.27 -24.92
N THR A 567 -15.77 15.77 -23.97
CA THR A 567 -15.60 17.09 -23.34
C THR A 567 -15.90 16.98 -21.87
N MET A 568 -15.02 17.54 -21.01
CA MET A 568 -15.26 17.62 -19.57
C MET A 568 -16.42 18.60 -19.28
N GLU A 569 -17.06 18.37 -18.12
CA GLU A 569 -18.17 19.21 -17.64
C GLU A 569 -17.68 20.15 -16.54
N ILE A 570 -18.42 21.22 -16.25
CA ILE A 570 -18.20 22.14 -15.15
C ILE A 570 -18.92 21.68 -13.87
N PHE A 571 -18.46 22.15 -12.73
CA PHE A 571 -18.98 21.72 -11.41
C PHE A 571 -20.48 22.07 -11.24
N SER A 572 -20.88 23.28 -11.61
CA SER A 572 -22.25 23.78 -11.42
C SER A 572 -23.31 23.01 -12.20
N SER A 573 -22.94 22.31 -13.27
CA SER A 573 -23.85 21.41 -14.01
C SER A 573 -24.37 20.23 -13.19
N CYS A 574 -23.59 19.81 -12.16
CA CYS A 574 -23.85 18.58 -11.40
C CYS A 574 -24.22 18.85 -9.94
N TRP A 575 -23.64 19.86 -9.32
CA TRP A 575 -23.79 20.19 -7.90
C TRP A 575 -24.25 21.63 -7.67
N ALA A 576 -23.70 22.31 -6.65
CA ALA A 576 -24.05 23.70 -6.32
C ALA A 576 -23.80 24.66 -7.46
N ASP A 577 -24.52 25.79 -7.49
CA ASP A 577 -24.46 26.81 -8.54
C ASP A 577 -23.22 27.72 -8.39
N GLU A 578 -22.05 27.07 -8.25
CA GLU A 578 -20.74 27.71 -8.24
C GLU A 578 -19.76 26.91 -9.09
N ASP A 579 -18.84 27.59 -9.77
CA ASP A 579 -17.82 26.92 -10.56
C ASP A 579 -16.47 26.93 -9.86
N LYS A 580 -15.73 25.84 -10.06
CA LYS A 580 -14.35 25.73 -9.60
C LYS A 580 -13.40 26.08 -10.75
N PRO A 581 -12.52 27.09 -10.60
CA PRO A 581 -11.67 27.57 -11.72
C PRO A 581 -10.78 26.53 -12.39
N TYR A 582 -10.48 25.45 -11.69
CA TYR A 582 -9.66 24.32 -12.14
C TYR A 582 -10.49 23.16 -12.74
N LEU A 583 -11.82 23.17 -12.62
CA LEU A 583 -12.74 22.18 -13.21
C LEU A 583 -13.37 22.79 -14.48
N LYS A 584 -12.59 22.81 -15.55
CA LYS A 584 -12.97 23.48 -16.81
C LYS A 584 -13.60 22.52 -17.80
N ALA A 585 -14.56 23.01 -18.57
CA ALA A 585 -15.11 22.31 -19.72
C ALA A 585 -14.17 22.43 -20.92
N LEU A 586 -13.31 21.46 -21.09
CA LEU A 586 -12.31 21.39 -22.16
C LEU A 586 -12.47 20.10 -22.96
N PRO A 587 -12.19 20.10 -24.28
CA PRO A 587 -12.11 18.87 -25.06
C PRO A 587 -11.07 17.90 -24.49
N ASP A 588 -11.41 16.63 -24.37
CA ASP A 588 -10.52 15.55 -23.90
C ASP A 588 -9.60 15.07 -25.04
N THR A 589 -8.82 16.00 -25.60
CA THR A 589 -7.96 15.80 -26.76
C THR A 589 -6.57 16.37 -26.48
N LYS A 590 -5.56 15.99 -27.25
CA LYS A 590 -4.22 16.53 -27.11
C LYS A 590 -4.21 18.07 -27.30
N GLY A 591 -3.81 18.78 -26.23
CA GLY A 591 -3.79 20.23 -26.20
C GLY A 591 -5.20 20.87 -26.29
N HIS A 592 -6.25 20.14 -25.93
CA HIS A 592 -7.63 20.58 -25.90
C HIS A 592 -8.18 21.10 -27.25
N GLN A 593 -7.72 20.51 -28.34
CA GLN A 593 -8.16 20.88 -29.68
C GLN A 593 -9.57 20.34 -29.97
N HIS A 594 -10.48 21.18 -30.50
CA HIS A 594 -11.88 20.80 -30.77
C HIS A 594 -12.03 19.75 -31.88
N ASP A 595 -11.11 19.68 -32.81
CA ASP A 595 -11.06 18.75 -33.95
C ASP A 595 -10.11 17.54 -33.70
N GLY A 596 -9.54 17.43 -32.48
CA GLY A 596 -8.66 16.35 -32.08
C GLY A 596 -9.40 15.05 -31.81
N ILE A 597 -8.62 13.93 -31.82
CA ILE A 597 -9.12 12.62 -31.38
C ILE A 597 -9.18 12.63 -29.86
N CYS A 598 -10.37 12.31 -29.31
CA CYS A 598 -10.58 12.26 -27.87
C CYS A 598 -9.87 11.05 -27.27
N PHE A 599 -9.13 11.26 -26.19
CA PHE A 599 -8.45 10.19 -25.45
C PHE A 599 -9.43 9.10 -24.99
N CYS A 600 -10.61 9.49 -24.49
CA CYS A 600 -11.62 8.52 -24.04
C CYS A 600 -12.37 7.79 -25.16
N ASN A 601 -12.12 8.11 -26.45
CA ASN A 601 -12.71 7.40 -27.59
C ASN A 601 -11.91 6.14 -27.92
N THR A 602 -11.93 5.15 -27.02
CA THR A 602 -11.24 3.87 -27.20
C THR A 602 -12.18 2.69 -26.96
N LYS A 603 -11.94 1.60 -27.70
CA LYS A 603 -12.54 0.27 -27.49
C LYS A 603 -11.48 -0.77 -27.16
N ASP A 604 -10.26 -0.35 -26.87
CA ASP A 604 -9.17 -1.24 -26.49
C ASP A 604 -9.45 -1.87 -25.11
N LYS A 605 -9.70 -3.16 -25.14
CA LYS A 605 -10.01 -3.95 -23.91
C LYS A 605 -8.88 -3.95 -22.89
N GLN A 606 -7.62 -3.79 -23.30
CA GLN A 606 -6.51 -3.73 -22.36
C GLN A 606 -6.51 -2.40 -21.60
N ILE A 607 -6.86 -1.31 -22.27
CA ILE A 607 -7.01 0.01 -21.63
C ILE A 607 -8.27 0.02 -20.77
N LEU A 608 -9.41 -0.38 -21.31
CA LEU A 608 -10.67 -0.43 -20.56
C LEU A 608 -10.56 -1.33 -19.32
N GLY A 609 -9.84 -2.47 -19.41
CA GLY A 609 -9.57 -3.37 -18.29
C GLY A 609 -8.76 -2.76 -17.16
N GLN A 610 -8.08 -1.62 -17.35
CA GLN A 610 -7.40 -0.87 -16.30
C GLN A 610 -8.38 -0.07 -15.43
N VAL A 611 -9.48 0.36 -16.00
CA VAL A 611 -10.48 1.27 -15.41
C VAL A 611 -11.72 0.52 -14.93
N LEU A 612 -11.90 -0.72 -15.38
CA LEU A 612 -13.06 -1.54 -15.08
C LEU A 612 -12.73 -2.59 -14.02
N ASN A 613 -13.53 -2.65 -12.99
CA ASN A 613 -13.60 -3.81 -12.10
C ASN A 613 -14.23 -5.01 -12.82
N ASN A 614 -14.06 -6.20 -12.28
CA ASN A 614 -14.60 -7.45 -12.84
C ASN A 614 -16.12 -7.43 -13.08
N TYR A 615 -16.85 -6.45 -12.58
CA TYR A 615 -18.31 -6.31 -12.66
C TYR A 615 -18.81 -5.46 -13.83
N ASP A 616 -17.94 -4.59 -14.38
CA ASP A 616 -18.31 -3.66 -15.45
C ASP A 616 -17.74 -4.05 -16.83
N GLN A 617 -17.23 -5.30 -16.96
CA GLN A 617 -16.55 -5.76 -18.18
C GLN A 617 -17.50 -6.18 -19.31
N GLU A 618 -18.80 -6.10 -19.12
CA GLU A 618 -19.80 -6.54 -20.10
C GLU A 618 -19.96 -5.60 -21.28
N THR A 619 -19.53 -4.34 -21.17
CA THR A 619 -19.65 -3.34 -22.22
C THR A 619 -18.33 -2.65 -22.52
N VAL A 620 -18.18 -2.20 -23.78
CA VAL A 620 -17.10 -1.32 -24.25
C VAL A 620 -17.61 0.05 -24.68
N ASP A 621 -18.90 0.27 -24.57
CA ASP A 621 -19.61 1.44 -25.12
C ASP A 621 -19.70 2.58 -24.08
N PHE A 622 -18.54 3.05 -23.59
CA PHE A 622 -18.44 4.14 -22.63
C PHE A 622 -18.45 5.53 -23.30
N TYR A 623 -17.86 5.62 -24.49
CA TYR A 623 -17.77 6.88 -25.24
C TYR A 623 -19.09 7.29 -25.87
N ARG A 624 -19.80 6.32 -26.48
CA ARG A 624 -21.15 6.47 -27.06
C ARG A 624 -21.98 5.24 -26.70
N TRP A 625 -23.23 5.45 -26.35
CA TRP A 625 -24.13 4.41 -25.93
C TRP A 625 -25.56 4.64 -26.41
N THR A 626 -26.32 3.57 -26.45
CA THR A 626 -27.76 3.60 -26.82
C THR A 626 -28.51 2.75 -25.79
N VAL A 627 -29.68 3.24 -25.36
CA VAL A 627 -30.64 2.54 -24.53
C VAL A 627 -32.04 2.69 -25.09
N GLU A 628 -32.83 1.63 -25.11
CA GLU A 628 -34.20 1.66 -25.61
C GLU A 628 -35.18 1.26 -24.51
N TYR A 629 -36.31 1.93 -24.49
CA TYR A 629 -37.43 1.67 -23.58
C TYR A 629 -38.75 1.59 -24.36
N GLY A 630 -39.63 0.66 -23.96
CA GLY A 630 -41.03 0.71 -24.34
C GLY A 630 -41.72 1.94 -23.73
N ARG A 631 -42.69 2.53 -24.45
CA ARG A 631 -43.39 3.75 -23.99
C ARG A 631 -44.02 3.57 -22.60
N GLU A 632 -44.71 2.46 -22.37
CA GLU A 632 -45.35 2.16 -21.10
C GLU A 632 -44.33 1.92 -19.99
N GLU A 633 -43.25 1.22 -20.32
CA GLU A 633 -42.14 0.92 -19.40
C GLU A 633 -41.52 2.21 -18.86
N ILE A 634 -41.06 3.11 -19.73
CA ILE A 634 -40.42 4.36 -19.29
C ILE A 634 -41.40 5.28 -18.57
N SER A 635 -42.69 5.27 -18.94
CA SER A 635 -43.72 6.07 -18.28
C SER A 635 -43.93 5.63 -16.82
N SER A 636 -43.99 4.31 -16.62
CA SER A 636 -44.09 3.71 -15.28
C SER A 636 -42.85 4.00 -14.46
N LEU A 637 -41.66 3.80 -15.03
CA LEU A 637 -40.37 4.05 -14.38
C LEU A 637 -40.24 5.52 -13.93
N ILE A 638 -40.54 6.48 -14.80
CA ILE A 638 -40.49 7.92 -14.46
C ILE A 638 -41.48 8.21 -13.31
N SER A 639 -42.69 7.70 -13.38
CA SER A 639 -43.74 7.93 -12.36
C SER A 639 -43.33 7.39 -11.01
N GLU A 640 -42.77 6.18 -10.98
CA GLU A 640 -42.28 5.53 -9.76
C GLU A 640 -41.08 6.25 -9.16
N ARG A 641 -40.06 6.53 -9.97
CA ARG A 641 -38.80 7.12 -9.51
C ARG A 641 -38.94 8.58 -9.12
N SER A 642 -39.80 9.35 -9.75
CA SER A 642 -40.04 10.75 -9.40
C SER A 642 -41.11 10.95 -8.35
N GLY A 643 -41.95 9.95 -8.08
CA GLY A 643 -43.13 10.07 -7.24
C GLY A 643 -44.23 10.94 -7.88
N CYS A 644 -44.11 11.29 -9.17
CA CYS A 644 -45.07 12.11 -9.92
C CYS A 644 -45.75 11.24 -10.99
N PRO A 645 -47.06 10.95 -10.87
CA PRO A 645 -47.77 10.14 -11.86
C PRO A 645 -48.00 10.97 -13.14
N ILE A 646 -47.08 10.85 -14.10
CA ILE A 646 -47.12 11.62 -15.38
C ILE A 646 -48.12 11.09 -16.40
N GLY A 647 -48.69 9.90 -16.17
CA GLY A 647 -49.46 9.19 -17.20
C GLY A 647 -48.52 8.58 -18.24
N LEU A 648 -48.95 8.57 -19.54
CA LEU A 648 -48.09 8.12 -20.63
C LEU A 648 -47.11 9.21 -21.03
N LEU A 649 -45.83 8.88 -21.12
CA LEU A 649 -44.81 9.81 -21.59
C LEU A 649 -45.13 10.28 -23.02
N GLU A 650 -45.18 11.57 -23.21
CA GLU A 650 -45.35 12.19 -24.50
C GLU A 650 -44.03 12.69 -25.09
N ARG A 651 -43.21 13.39 -24.24
CA ARG A 651 -41.95 14.00 -24.69
C ARG A 651 -40.96 14.25 -23.56
N LEU A 652 -39.67 14.14 -23.91
CA LEU A 652 -38.54 14.65 -23.16
C LEU A 652 -37.93 15.83 -23.89
N GLU A 653 -37.70 16.95 -23.20
CA GLU A 653 -37.08 18.15 -23.74
C GLU A 653 -35.93 18.62 -22.88
N ALA A 654 -34.73 18.73 -23.46
CA ALA A 654 -33.61 19.36 -22.79
C ALA A 654 -33.84 20.87 -22.68
N VAL A 655 -34.19 21.37 -21.52
CA VAL A 655 -34.42 22.79 -21.26
C VAL A 655 -33.08 23.53 -21.13
N GLU A 656 -32.12 22.89 -20.47
CA GLU A 656 -30.79 23.44 -20.22
C GLU A 656 -29.75 22.35 -20.33
N ARG A 657 -28.59 22.70 -20.91
CA ARG A 657 -27.42 21.79 -21.00
C ARG A 657 -26.17 22.50 -20.52
N GLY A 658 -25.31 21.75 -19.87
CA GLY A 658 -23.94 22.15 -19.57
C GLY A 658 -23.05 22.12 -20.82
N PRO A 659 -21.82 22.63 -20.71
CA PRO A 659 -20.88 22.73 -21.84
C PRO A 659 -20.51 21.41 -22.51
N SER A 660 -20.55 20.28 -21.79
CA SER A 660 -20.29 18.94 -22.34
C SER A 660 -21.49 18.36 -23.11
N GLY A 661 -22.62 19.07 -23.14
CA GLY A 661 -23.88 18.58 -23.69
C GLY A 661 -24.73 17.78 -22.69
N ARG A 662 -24.31 17.64 -21.43
CA ARG A 662 -25.13 17.04 -20.38
C ARG A 662 -26.33 17.90 -20.05
N ILE A 663 -27.51 17.28 -19.97
CA ILE A 663 -28.75 17.95 -19.62
C ILE A 663 -28.69 18.27 -18.12
N THR A 664 -28.83 19.55 -17.77
CA THR A 664 -28.92 20.07 -16.42
C THR A 664 -30.36 20.29 -15.96
N LYS A 665 -31.26 20.60 -16.93
CA LYS A 665 -32.71 20.62 -16.71
C LYS A 665 -33.42 19.89 -17.84
N LEU A 666 -34.22 18.88 -17.48
CA LEU A 666 -35.01 18.06 -18.38
C LEU A 666 -36.48 18.27 -18.10
N LYS A 667 -37.23 18.74 -19.11
CA LYS A 667 -38.70 18.77 -19.06
C LYS A 667 -39.22 17.42 -19.52
N ILE A 668 -40.07 16.83 -18.68
CA ILE A 668 -40.80 15.59 -18.94
C ILE A 668 -42.26 15.93 -19.11
N THR A 669 -42.82 15.67 -20.27
CA THR A 669 -44.23 15.89 -20.58
C THR A 669 -44.93 14.54 -20.67
N GLY A 670 -45.92 14.32 -19.83
CA GLY A 670 -46.78 13.16 -19.84
C GLY A 670 -48.22 13.54 -20.17
N SER A 671 -49.10 12.54 -20.41
CA SER A 671 -50.51 12.74 -20.70
C SER A 671 -51.28 13.40 -19.55
N ASP A 672 -50.87 13.19 -18.33
CA ASP A 672 -51.58 13.63 -17.13
C ASP A 672 -50.88 14.82 -16.46
N LYS A 673 -49.53 14.80 -16.41
CA LYS A 673 -48.73 15.84 -15.75
C LYS A 673 -47.43 16.09 -16.49
N SER A 674 -46.88 17.29 -16.30
CA SER A 674 -45.54 17.65 -16.73
C SER A 674 -44.68 18.05 -15.56
N MET A 675 -43.35 17.78 -15.65
CA MET A 675 -42.39 18.16 -14.63
C MET A 675 -41.08 18.63 -15.28
N VAL A 676 -40.31 19.43 -14.55
CA VAL A 676 -38.93 19.77 -14.89
C VAL A 676 -38.00 19.15 -13.81
N VAL A 677 -37.02 18.38 -14.26
CA VAL A 677 -36.09 17.68 -13.39
C VAL A 677 -34.67 18.21 -13.60
N GLY A 678 -33.92 18.40 -12.56
CA GLY A 678 -32.49 18.72 -12.49
C GLY A 678 -31.90 18.20 -11.15
N LYS A 679 -30.63 18.03 -11.02
CA LYS A 679 -29.56 18.18 -12.01
C LYS A 679 -29.17 16.83 -12.63
N GLU A 680 -27.90 16.70 -13.07
CA GLU A 680 -27.36 15.58 -13.85
C GLU A 680 -27.69 14.22 -13.25
N LEU A 681 -27.39 14.00 -11.95
CA LEU A 681 -27.57 12.71 -11.29
C LEU A 681 -29.06 12.36 -11.12
N GLU A 682 -29.91 13.33 -10.80
CA GLU A 682 -31.36 13.10 -10.64
C GLU A 682 -32.01 12.72 -11.97
N ILE A 683 -31.61 13.38 -13.08
CA ILE A 683 -32.08 13.02 -14.43
C ILE A 683 -31.72 11.56 -14.74
N ARG A 684 -30.50 11.13 -14.43
CA ARG A 684 -30.04 9.74 -14.62
C ARG A 684 -30.83 8.75 -13.76
N ARG A 685 -31.11 9.12 -12.51
CA ARG A 685 -31.84 8.29 -11.56
C ARG A 685 -33.28 8.04 -12.00
N ILE A 686 -33.94 9.07 -12.52
CA ILE A 686 -35.35 8.97 -12.91
C ILE A 686 -35.55 8.18 -14.21
N LEU A 687 -34.56 8.17 -15.09
CA LEU A 687 -34.63 7.52 -16.41
C LEU A 687 -34.05 6.12 -16.47
N SER A 688 -33.76 5.48 -15.33
CA SER A 688 -33.21 4.12 -15.29
C SER A 688 -33.55 3.43 -13.98
N ASP A 689 -33.68 2.09 -14.01
CA ASP A 689 -33.85 1.26 -12.80
C ASP A 689 -32.68 1.38 -11.84
N THR A 690 -31.48 1.62 -12.37
CA THR A 690 -30.28 1.92 -11.57
C THR A 690 -29.92 3.39 -11.73
N HIS A 691 -28.98 3.68 -12.61
CA HIS A 691 -28.64 5.04 -13.06
C HIS A 691 -28.32 5.02 -14.55
N LEU A 692 -28.92 5.91 -15.35
CA LEU A 692 -28.54 6.08 -16.75
C LEU A 692 -27.04 6.44 -16.84
N LYS A 693 -26.37 6.01 -17.88
CA LYS A 693 -24.91 6.18 -18.01
C LYS A 693 -24.44 7.62 -17.87
N SER A 694 -25.15 8.57 -18.50
CA SER A 694 -24.98 10.02 -18.32
C SER A 694 -26.26 10.76 -18.69
N SER A 695 -26.33 12.07 -18.41
CA SER A 695 -27.43 12.94 -18.92
C SER A 695 -27.10 13.57 -20.27
N ALA A 696 -25.98 13.24 -20.91
CA ALA A 696 -25.63 13.70 -22.25
C ALA A 696 -26.27 12.77 -23.28
N PHE A 697 -27.53 13.00 -23.61
CA PHE A 697 -28.26 12.20 -24.60
C PHE A 697 -29.21 13.02 -25.45
N GLU A 698 -29.59 12.45 -26.61
CA GLU A 698 -30.70 12.85 -27.45
C GLU A 698 -31.79 11.78 -27.38
N ALA A 699 -33.05 12.22 -27.39
CA ALA A 699 -34.22 11.36 -27.38
C ALA A 699 -34.76 11.18 -28.80
N VAL A 700 -34.80 9.94 -29.27
CA VAL A 700 -35.35 9.54 -30.57
C VAL A 700 -36.58 8.68 -30.32
N TYR A 701 -37.69 9.09 -30.91
CA TYR A 701 -38.99 8.39 -30.79
C TYR A 701 -39.22 7.54 -32.02
N LEU A 702 -39.54 6.25 -31.83
CA LEU A 702 -39.70 5.27 -32.89
C LEU A 702 -41.10 4.67 -32.86
N ASP A 703 -41.70 4.45 -34.04
CA ASP A 703 -42.96 3.70 -34.18
C ASP A 703 -42.75 2.19 -34.08
N SER A 704 -43.81 1.39 -34.28
CA SER A 704 -43.77 -0.06 -34.27
C SER A 704 -42.86 -0.69 -35.32
N ASP A 705 -42.58 0.05 -36.40
CA ASP A 705 -41.70 -0.39 -37.49
C ASP A 705 -40.25 0.08 -37.31
N GLY A 706 -39.96 0.75 -36.19
CA GLY A 706 -38.62 1.25 -35.83
C GLY A 706 -38.24 2.53 -36.59
N MET A 707 -39.21 3.23 -37.19
CA MET A 707 -38.98 4.48 -37.91
C MET A 707 -39.23 5.69 -37.00
N PRO A 708 -38.46 6.79 -37.17
CA PRO A 708 -38.67 8.01 -36.38
C PRO A 708 -40.11 8.55 -36.56
N ALA A 709 -40.80 8.79 -35.43
CA ALA A 709 -42.19 9.25 -35.39
C ALA A 709 -42.37 10.40 -34.40
N ALA A 710 -43.01 11.49 -34.84
CA ALA A 710 -43.32 12.64 -33.98
C ALA A 710 -44.52 12.39 -33.05
N SER A 711 -45.41 11.45 -33.40
CA SER A 711 -46.57 11.04 -32.59
C SER A 711 -46.83 9.56 -32.80
N GLY A 712 -47.52 8.92 -31.84
CA GLY A 712 -47.85 7.50 -31.94
C GLY A 712 -46.64 6.55 -31.79
N TRP A 713 -45.52 7.04 -31.27
CA TRP A 713 -44.31 6.26 -31.01
C TRP A 713 -44.57 5.19 -29.93
N THR A 714 -43.85 4.08 -30.04
CA THR A 714 -43.92 2.94 -29.13
C THR A 714 -42.61 2.68 -28.39
N VAL A 715 -41.49 3.12 -28.95
CA VAL A 715 -40.14 2.96 -28.39
C VAL A 715 -39.48 4.32 -28.27
N LEU A 716 -38.89 4.58 -27.10
CA LEU A 716 -37.98 5.67 -26.83
C LEU A 716 -36.55 5.15 -26.91
N ARG A 717 -35.75 5.70 -27.84
CA ARG A 717 -34.32 5.44 -27.89
C ARG A 717 -33.55 6.66 -27.36
N LEU A 718 -32.68 6.44 -26.38
CA LEU A 718 -31.75 7.45 -25.90
C LEU A 718 -30.37 7.18 -26.50
N GLU A 719 -29.84 8.11 -27.24
CA GLU A 719 -28.51 8.07 -27.85
C GLU A 719 -27.60 9.01 -27.08
N GLY A 720 -26.61 8.47 -26.36
CA GLY A 720 -25.86 9.25 -25.36
C GLY A 720 -24.34 9.13 -25.47
N ALA A 721 -23.68 9.99 -24.68
CA ALA A 721 -22.23 10.12 -24.63
C ALA A 721 -21.69 10.12 -23.20
N GLY A 722 -20.60 9.41 -22.99
CA GLY A 722 -19.91 9.38 -21.70
C GLY A 722 -20.58 8.54 -20.63
N TRP A 723 -19.91 8.41 -19.47
CA TRP A 723 -20.40 7.68 -18.31
C TRP A 723 -20.02 8.43 -17.02
N GLY A 724 -21.01 8.81 -16.22
CA GLY A 724 -20.91 9.66 -15.05
C GLY A 724 -21.01 11.16 -15.38
N HIS A 725 -20.78 11.97 -14.36
CA HIS A 725 -20.97 13.42 -14.41
C HIS A 725 -20.01 14.17 -15.35
N GLY A 726 -18.85 13.59 -15.72
CA GLY A 726 -17.92 14.18 -16.68
C GLY A 726 -17.05 15.32 -16.17
N VAL A 727 -17.14 15.69 -14.90
CA VAL A 727 -16.35 16.79 -14.30
C VAL A 727 -14.97 16.29 -13.89
N GLY A 728 -13.93 17.05 -14.18
CA GLY A 728 -12.55 16.76 -13.82
C GLY A 728 -11.96 15.59 -14.61
N LEU A 729 -11.21 14.70 -13.95
CA LEU A 729 -10.48 13.64 -14.64
C LEU A 729 -11.42 12.58 -15.25
N CYS A 730 -11.22 12.33 -16.55
CA CYS A 730 -11.81 11.21 -17.28
C CYS A 730 -10.91 9.96 -17.08
N GLN A 731 -11.40 8.95 -16.35
CA GLN A 731 -10.59 7.76 -16.03
C GLN A 731 -10.11 7.02 -17.30
N ILE A 732 -10.97 6.85 -18.30
CA ILE A 732 -10.59 6.19 -19.56
C ILE A 732 -9.58 7.05 -20.33
N GLY A 733 -9.82 8.37 -20.44
CA GLY A 733 -8.88 9.28 -21.10
C GLY A 733 -7.50 9.29 -20.42
N ALA A 734 -7.46 9.35 -19.09
CA ALA A 734 -6.23 9.29 -18.32
C ALA A 734 -5.47 7.96 -18.50
N ALA A 735 -6.18 6.83 -18.59
CA ALA A 735 -5.57 5.53 -18.87
C ALA A 735 -4.98 5.47 -20.28
N VAL A 736 -5.64 6.07 -21.29
CA VAL A 736 -5.11 6.21 -22.66
C VAL A 736 -3.86 7.09 -22.64
N MET A 737 -3.90 8.27 -22.03
CA MET A 737 -2.73 9.16 -21.91
C MET A 737 -1.53 8.44 -21.30
N ALA A 738 -1.74 7.72 -20.18
CA ALA A 738 -0.67 6.95 -19.55
C ALA A 738 -0.11 5.84 -20.45
N SER A 739 -0.95 5.17 -21.26
CA SER A 739 -0.51 4.18 -22.25
C SER A 739 0.28 4.79 -23.41
N GLU A 740 0.06 6.07 -23.72
CA GLU A 740 0.82 6.86 -24.68
C GLU A 740 2.09 7.48 -24.11
N GLY A 741 2.40 7.23 -22.84
CA GLY A 741 3.64 7.66 -22.18
C GLY A 741 3.58 9.00 -21.46
N TYR A 742 2.40 9.57 -21.24
CA TYR A 742 2.24 10.75 -20.40
C TYR A 742 2.51 10.42 -18.94
N THR A 743 3.23 11.31 -18.27
CA THR A 743 3.45 11.23 -16.83
C THR A 743 2.19 11.61 -16.05
N TYR A 744 2.09 11.17 -14.80
CA TYR A 744 0.95 11.53 -13.94
C TYR A 744 0.79 13.05 -13.77
N LYS A 745 1.88 13.80 -13.81
CA LYS A 745 1.83 15.28 -13.74
C LYS A 745 1.21 15.90 -15.00
N GLU A 746 1.56 15.40 -16.17
CA GLU A 746 0.96 15.85 -17.44
C GLU A 746 -0.52 15.46 -17.52
N ILE A 747 -0.90 14.28 -16.99
CA ILE A 747 -2.31 13.88 -16.88
C ILE A 747 -3.06 14.82 -15.93
N LEU A 748 -2.51 15.14 -14.77
CA LEU A 748 -3.14 16.07 -13.83
C LEU A 748 -3.29 17.47 -14.39
N GLU A 749 -2.27 18.00 -15.09
CA GLU A 749 -2.34 19.33 -15.75
C GLU A 749 -3.40 19.35 -16.86
N HIS A 750 -3.59 18.25 -17.60
CA HIS A 750 -4.61 18.14 -18.63
C HIS A 750 -6.03 18.27 -18.05
N TYR A 751 -6.32 17.62 -16.92
CA TYR A 751 -7.67 17.62 -16.36
C TYR A 751 -7.93 18.71 -15.31
N TYR A 752 -6.88 19.29 -14.71
CA TYR A 752 -6.95 20.34 -13.69
C TYR A 752 -5.96 21.47 -13.99
N PRO A 753 -6.16 22.20 -15.10
CA PRO A 753 -5.20 23.18 -15.55
C PRO A 753 -5.03 24.33 -14.56
N GLY A 754 -3.76 24.70 -14.32
CA GLY A 754 -3.37 25.78 -13.42
C GLY A 754 -3.30 25.36 -11.95
N THR A 755 -3.42 24.06 -11.63
CA THR A 755 -3.17 23.55 -10.28
C THR A 755 -1.68 23.26 -10.04
N THR A 756 -1.30 23.15 -8.78
CA THR A 756 0.06 22.75 -8.33
C THR A 756 -0.03 21.55 -7.39
N LEU A 757 1.09 20.78 -7.31
CA LEU A 757 1.25 19.67 -6.39
C LEU A 757 1.94 20.13 -5.12
#